data_c8c28c3be12f16707df13de4ea219c17
#
_entry.id   c8c28c3be12f16707df13de4ea219c17
#
_cell.length_a   1.000
_cell.length_b   1.000
_cell.length_c   1.000
_cell.angle_alpha   90.00
_cell.angle_beta   90.00
_cell.angle_gamma   90.00
#
_symmetry.space_group_name_H-M   'P 1'
#
loop_
_entity.id
_entity.type
_entity.pdbx_description
1 polymer ?
#
loop_
_entity_poly.entity_id
_entity_poly.type
_entity_poly.pdbx_seq_one_letter_code
_entity_poly.pdbx_strand_id
1 'polypeptide(L)'
;MSSVWDTLEKHLINVEKPARYIGLEQGAQRPKHDKSSVAWLLTYPDTYEVGFPNQGLQILYEIINESDNSEAERAYAPWVDLEQIMRDENIPLFSVDTHRPAFEFDVVAFNLSSELVYTNLINCIDLAGIPIRSNQRGNDDPLIGAGGHCTYNPEPLGEIVDFFVLGDGEEVVTEITNVIHEFKSTVTPAGNRKSLLKELATIEGVYIPSLYKAEYDELGNQHLIPMDEEVPKLVEKRTITDLEQWPYPKEQLVPITEVVHDRLNVEVFRGCTRGCRFCQAGMITRPVRERSGEQVRTMIQAGIQRTGYDEVALTSLSTADYSGINDVVDQTIIDPANCGQVSISLPSLRVDAFTVGIAASIQNARRSGLTFAPEAGTWRLRQVINKLILEEDLYGAVESAFSQGWRRMKLYFLIGLPTETDEDTLGIARLAANCVAIGKKYTNAASVTVSVGGFVPKPFTPFQWFGQNTTEELNRKISLLKEETRKTKGVKLKWHDPKATLIEGVLSRGDRRLGDVLETVWRKGGTFQEWSEFFDLEIWKESIFEHDLDHEWYAYRHRTKEEILPWDHLDAGLYKDFLWQEWRDALDQKGLEDCRWIPCYDCGACTGYGLEHVVAATSPPVGGSQGTWQNMQDGEYAPQLLEITSKKSVGASK
;
A
#
# COMPACT_ATOMS: atom_id res chain seq x y z
N MET A 1 -32.16 8.51 13.58
CA MET A 1 -31.04 7.61 13.24
C MET A 1 -31.01 6.52 14.27
N SER A 2 -30.91 5.30 13.83
CA SER A 2 -30.77 4.15 14.70
C SER A 2 -29.32 4.03 15.12
N SER A 3 -29.07 3.70 16.39
CA SER A 3 -27.76 3.28 16.87
C SER A 3 -27.89 1.84 17.33
N VAL A 4 -26.91 1.01 17.00
CA VAL A 4 -26.89 -0.39 17.46
C VAL A 4 -26.38 -0.52 18.89
N TRP A 5 -25.96 0.59 19.53
CA TRP A 5 -25.30 0.59 20.83
C TRP A 5 -26.08 -0.15 21.92
N ASP A 6 -27.36 0.12 22.07
CA ASP A 6 -28.19 -0.47 23.13
C ASP A 6 -28.25 -2.00 23.09
N THR A 7 -28.06 -2.59 21.89
CA THR A 7 -27.97 -4.04 21.71
C THR A 7 -26.54 -4.51 21.86
N LEU A 8 -25.58 -3.84 21.20
CA LEU A 8 -24.17 -4.18 21.19
C LEU A 8 -23.56 -4.18 22.60
N GLU A 9 -23.83 -3.15 23.42
CA GLU A 9 -23.26 -2.96 24.76
C GLU A 9 -23.43 -4.20 25.63
N LYS A 10 -24.56 -4.88 25.55
CA LYS A 10 -24.87 -6.06 26.35
C LYS A 10 -23.97 -7.25 26.05
N HIS A 11 -23.41 -7.30 24.84
CA HIS A 11 -22.60 -8.40 24.35
C HIS A 11 -21.09 -8.15 24.46
N LEU A 12 -20.67 -6.90 24.68
CA LEU A 12 -19.25 -6.54 24.74
C LEU A 12 -18.45 -7.29 25.82
N ILE A 13 -19.10 -7.75 26.88
CA ILE A 13 -18.46 -8.57 27.91
C ILE A 13 -18.09 -9.98 27.41
N ASN A 14 -18.69 -10.42 26.30
CA ASN A 14 -18.50 -11.75 25.73
C ASN A 14 -17.47 -11.80 24.60
N VAL A 15 -16.89 -10.65 24.23
CA VAL A 15 -15.88 -10.56 23.16
C VAL A 15 -14.49 -10.41 23.73
N GLU A 16 -13.49 -10.87 22.98
CA GLU A 16 -12.08 -10.88 23.41
C GLU A 16 -11.53 -9.46 23.67
N LYS A 17 -11.88 -8.50 22.79
CA LYS A 17 -11.40 -7.11 22.88
C LYS A 17 -12.53 -6.10 22.67
N PRO A 18 -13.31 -5.79 23.71
CA PRO A 18 -14.41 -4.82 23.59
C PRO A 18 -14.00 -3.45 23.05
N ALA A 19 -12.78 -3.02 23.36
CA ALA A 19 -12.25 -1.71 22.94
C ALA A 19 -12.19 -1.52 21.42
N ARG A 20 -12.22 -2.58 20.63
CA ARG A 20 -12.32 -2.51 19.15
C ARG A 20 -13.59 -1.82 18.65
N TYR A 21 -14.65 -1.81 19.49
CA TYR A 21 -16.03 -1.56 19.05
C TYR A 21 -16.69 -0.39 19.75
N ILE A 22 -16.03 0.27 20.70
CA ILE A 22 -16.64 1.30 21.54
C ILE A 22 -16.40 2.72 21.04
N GLY A 23 -15.45 2.93 20.14
CA GLY A 23 -15.06 4.28 19.69
C GLY A 23 -14.48 5.12 20.83
N LEU A 24 -14.77 6.42 20.85
CA LEU A 24 -14.33 7.38 21.87
C LEU A 24 -12.83 7.72 21.81
N GLU A 25 -12.17 7.53 20.67
CA GLU A 25 -10.78 7.93 20.47
C GLU A 25 -10.64 9.45 20.59
N GLN A 26 -9.52 9.88 21.13
CA GLN A 26 -9.17 11.30 21.14
C GLN A 26 -8.98 11.78 19.69
N GLY A 27 -9.57 12.92 19.35
CA GLY A 27 -9.56 13.46 17.99
C GLY A 27 -10.70 12.98 17.11
N ALA A 28 -11.50 11.97 17.56
CA ALA A 28 -12.67 11.53 16.80
C ALA A 28 -13.69 12.67 16.68
N GLN A 29 -14.11 12.92 15.44
CA GLN A 29 -15.11 13.95 15.14
C GLN A 29 -16.51 13.39 15.38
N ARG A 30 -17.41 14.25 15.84
CA ARG A 30 -18.82 13.89 16.00
C ARG A 30 -19.61 14.46 14.83
N PRO A 31 -20.06 13.61 13.91
CA PRO A 31 -20.84 14.06 12.78
C PRO A 31 -22.14 14.73 13.24
N LYS A 32 -22.59 15.72 12.47
CA LYS A 32 -23.82 16.48 12.75
C LYS A 32 -25.08 15.70 12.35
N HIS A 33 -24.92 14.62 11.59
CA HIS A 33 -25.99 13.81 11.02
C HIS A 33 -27.02 14.63 10.24
N ASP A 34 -26.55 15.58 9.44
CA ASP A 34 -27.42 16.35 8.56
C ASP A 34 -27.82 15.48 7.35
N LYS A 35 -29.12 15.32 7.15
CA LYS A 35 -29.63 14.54 6.00
C LYS A 35 -29.30 15.14 4.63
N SER A 36 -28.94 16.42 4.58
CA SER A 36 -28.48 17.07 3.36
C SER A 36 -27.02 16.75 3.05
N SER A 37 -26.21 16.44 4.05
CA SER A 37 -24.82 16.06 3.89
C SER A 37 -24.67 14.65 3.31
N VAL A 38 -23.54 14.41 2.65
CA VAL A 38 -23.16 13.08 2.16
C VAL A 38 -22.45 12.33 3.29
N ALA A 39 -23.01 11.22 3.70
CA ALA A 39 -22.47 10.39 4.78
C ALA A 39 -21.56 9.29 4.24
N TRP A 40 -20.30 9.31 4.65
CA TRP A 40 -19.28 8.33 4.30
C TRP A 40 -19.00 7.39 5.47
N LEU A 41 -18.96 6.08 5.21
CA LEU A 41 -18.40 5.09 6.12
C LEU A 41 -17.06 4.61 5.56
N LEU A 42 -15.97 5.08 6.14
CA LEU A 42 -14.61 4.68 5.76
C LEU A 42 -14.28 3.36 6.46
N THR A 43 -14.18 2.30 5.69
CA THR A 43 -14.07 0.93 6.20
C THR A 43 -12.70 0.34 5.88
N TYR A 44 -12.04 -0.21 6.90
CA TYR A 44 -10.88 -1.07 6.69
C TYR A 44 -11.31 -2.54 6.87
N PRO A 45 -11.13 -3.40 5.84
CA PRO A 45 -11.65 -4.76 5.88
C PRO A 45 -10.73 -5.73 6.64
N ASP A 46 -10.26 -5.32 7.80
CA ASP A 46 -9.57 -6.10 8.82
C ASP A 46 -9.87 -5.52 10.20
N THR A 47 -9.30 -6.11 11.25
CA THR A 47 -9.53 -5.70 12.63
C THR A 47 -9.13 -4.25 12.89
N TYR A 48 -9.69 -3.68 13.96
CA TYR A 48 -9.37 -2.33 14.44
C TYR A 48 -7.86 -2.09 14.58
N GLU A 49 -7.12 -3.03 15.18
CA GLU A 49 -5.69 -2.87 15.44
C GLU A 49 -4.84 -2.76 14.18
N VAL A 50 -5.30 -3.37 13.09
CA VAL A 50 -4.64 -3.32 11.78
C VAL A 50 -5.08 -2.09 11.00
N GLY A 51 -6.37 -1.79 11.00
CA GLY A 51 -6.96 -0.72 10.21
C GLY A 51 -6.80 0.67 10.79
N PHE A 52 -6.86 0.82 12.12
CA PHE A 52 -6.81 2.13 12.77
C PHE A 52 -5.58 2.98 12.41
N PRO A 53 -4.34 2.44 12.37
CA PRO A 53 -3.16 3.24 12.04
C PRO A 53 -3.02 3.54 10.53
N ASN A 54 -3.98 3.17 9.69
CA ASN A 54 -3.92 3.45 8.26
C ASN A 54 -4.02 4.96 8.01
N GLN A 55 -2.91 5.54 7.56
CA GLN A 55 -2.80 6.99 7.38
C GLN A 55 -3.74 7.51 6.28
N GLY A 56 -3.97 6.74 5.21
CA GLY A 56 -4.89 7.12 4.14
C GLY A 56 -6.33 7.29 4.64
N LEU A 57 -6.80 6.37 5.49
CA LEU A 57 -8.12 6.49 6.12
C LEU A 57 -8.22 7.73 7.01
N GLN A 58 -7.20 8.01 7.82
CA GLN A 58 -7.19 9.18 8.72
C GLN A 58 -7.18 10.50 7.94
N ILE A 59 -6.43 10.58 6.83
CA ILE A 59 -6.41 11.73 5.94
C ILE A 59 -7.80 11.98 5.34
N LEU A 60 -8.42 10.95 4.75
CA LEU A 60 -9.74 11.07 4.14
C LEU A 60 -10.84 11.37 5.17
N TYR A 61 -10.76 10.75 6.36
CA TYR A 61 -11.68 11.01 7.46
C TYR A 61 -11.69 12.50 7.86
N GLU A 62 -10.52 13.11 7.93
CA GLU A 62 -10.40 14.53 8.30
C GLU A 62 -10.88 15.43 7.17
N ILE A 63 -10.46 15.20 5.92
CA ILE A 63 -10.86 15.99 4.75
C ILE A 63 -12.39 16.00 4.57
N ILE A 64 -13.03 14.84 4.66
CA ILE A 64 -14.48 14.74 4.53
C ILE A 64 -15.19 15.49 5.65
N ASN A 65 -14.71 15.38 6.88
CA ASN A 65 -15.32 16.04 8.04
C ASN A 65 -15.03 17.56 8.12
N GLU A 66 -14.02 18.07 7.41
CA GLU A 66 -13.79 19.51 7.27
C GLU A 66 -14.76 20.17 6.27
N SER A 67 -15.41 19.40 5.41
CA SER A 67 -16.36 19.92 4.43
C SER A 67 -17.75 20.18 5.05
N ASP A 68 -18.41 21.23 4.59
CA ASP A 68 -19.75 21.58 5.10
C ASP A 68 -20.87 20.64 4.61
N ASN A 69 -20.65 19.95 3.48
CA ASN A 69 -21.65 19.12 2.80
C ASN A 69 -21.41 17.61 2.95
N SER A 70 -20.50 17.22 3.83
CA SER A 70 -20.19 15.80 4.09
C SER A 70 -19.86 15.51 5.54
N GLU A 71 -19.93 14.24 5.88
CA GLU A 71 -19.53 13.69 7.16
C GLU A 71 -18.93 12.29 6.95
N ALA A 72 -17.92 11.93 7.71
CA ALA A 72 -17.30 10.60 7.67
C ALA A 72 -17.28 9.96 9.04
N GLU A 73 -17.55 8.67 9.07
CA GLU A 73 -17.37 7.79 10.20
C GLU A 73 -16.50 6.58 9.79
N ARG A 74 -16.00 5.80 10.76
CA ARG A 74 -15.07 4.70 10.52
C ARG A 74 -15.69 3.37 10.90
N ALA A 75 -15.33 2.33 10.13
CA ALA A 75 -15.67 0.94 10.47
C ALA A 75 -14.48 0.00 10.22
N TYR A 76 -14.50 -1.14 10.89
CA TYR A 76 -13.52 -2.21 10.75
C TYR A 76 -14.25 -3.55 10.69
N ALA A 77 -13.60 -4.56 10.09
CA ALA A 77 -14.17 -5.91 10.11
C ALA A 77 -14.28 -6.41 11.56
N PRO A 78 -15.46 -6.86 11.99
CA PRO A 78 -15.61 -7.43 13.32
C PRO A 78 -14.83 -8.75 13.41
N TRP A 79 -14.18 -8.98 14.56
CA TRP A 79 -13.54 -10.26 14.81
C TRP A 79 -14.57 -11.38 14.90
N VAL A 80 -14.15 -12.60 14.71
CA VAL A 80 -15.05 -13.78 14.60
C VAL A 80 -16.00 -13.96 15.78
N ASP A 81 -15.61 -13.54 16.98
CA ASP A 81 -16.45 -13.62 18.18
C ASP A 81 -17.61 -12.61 18.14
N LEU A 82 -17.32 -11.35 17.77
CA LEU A 82 -18.38 -10.36 17.61
C LEU A 82 -19.21 -10.65 16.34
N GLU A 83 -18.60 -11.10 15.25
CA GLU A 83 -19.33 -11.45 14.03
C GLU A 83 -20.42 -12.49 14.31
N GLN A 84 -20.10 -13.54 15.08
CA GLN A 84 -21.09 -14.56 15.46
C GLN A 84 -22.27 -13.93 16.24
N ILE A 85 -21.97 -13.06 17.20
CA ILE A 85 -23.01 -12.35 17.97
C ILE A 85 -23.85 -11.45 17.05
N MET A 86 -23.21 -10.72 16.13
CA MET A 86 -23.91 -9.85 15.18
C MET A 86 -24.90 -10.65 14.32
N ARG A 87 -24.50 -11.84 13.85
CA ARG A 87 -25.39 -12.73 13.07
C ARG A 87 -26.54 -13.28 13.91
N ASP A 88 -26.28 -13.70 15.15
CA ASP A 88 -27.28 -14.27 16.06
C ASP A 88 -28.32 -13.23 16.50
N GLU A 89 -27.89 -11.99 16.75
CA GLU A 89 -28.72 -10.90 17.26
C GLU A 89 -29.22 -9.94 16.16
N ASN A 90 -28.89 -10.21 14.89
CA ASN A 90 -29.19 -9.34 13.74
C ASN A 90 -28.67 -7.90 13.91
N ILE A 91 -27.46 -7.74 14.46
CA ILE A 91 -26.77 -6.47 14.53
C ILE A 91 -26.06 -6.25 13.20
N PRO A 92 -26.39 -5.20 12.42
CA PRO A 92 -25.69 -4.92 11.16
C PRO A 92 -24.28 -4.40 11.42
N LEU A 93 -23.41 -4.41 10.41
CA LEU A 93 -22.15 -3.66 10.45
C LEU A 93 -22.43 -2.20 10.80
N PHE A 94 -21.59 -1.61 11.63
CA PHE A 94 -21.79 -0.29 12.20
C PHE A 94 -20.50 0.54 12.24
N SER A 95 -20.63 1.86 12.33
CA SER A 95 -19.50 2.75 12.58
C SER A 95 -19.05 2.65 14.04
N VAL A 96 -17.73 2.76 14.27
CA VAL A 96 -17.20 2.85 15.65
C VAL A 96 -17.41 4.24 16.26
N ASP A 97 -17.64 5.27 15.48
CA ASP A 97 -17.78 6.66 15.94
C ASP A 97 -19.13 6.91 16.65
N THR A 98 -20.25 6.48 16.06
CA THR A 98 -21.60 6.70 16.60
C THR A 98 -22.44 5.43 16.69
N HIS A 99 -21.91 4.29 16.27
CA HIS A 99 -22.61 3.01 16.18
C HIS A 99 -23.83 3.04 15.24
N ARG A 100 -23.73 3.88 14.20
CA ARG A 100 -24.73 3.98 13.13
C ARG A 100 -24.59 2.78 12.18
N PRO A 101 -25.71 2.12 11.80
CA PRO A 101 -25.70 1.03 10.83
C PRO A 101 -25.10 1.44 9.48
N ALA A 102 -24.28 0.56 8.89
CA ALA A 102 -23.61 0.84 7.64
C ALA A 102 -24.56 1.13 6.46
N PHE A 103 -25.74 0.51 6.43
CA PHE A 103 -26.74 0.74 5.38
C PHE A 103 -27.41 2.13 5.46
N GLU A 104 -27.19 2.91 6.53
CA GLU A 104 -27.71 4.29 6.63
C GLU A 104 -26.76 5.34 6.03
N PHE A 105 -25.59 4.95 5.54
CA PHE A 105 -24.64 5.84 4.87
C PHE A 105 -24.94 5.94 3.37
N ASP A 106 -24.48 7.03 2.73
CA ASP A 106 -24.57 7.19 1.28
C ASP A 106 -23.47 6.41 0.56
N VAL A 107 -22.29 6.32 1.20
CA VAL A 107 -21.12 5.62 0.67
C VAL A 107 -20.48 4.77 1.76
N VAL A 108 -20.21 3.51 1.44
CA VAL A 108 -19.33 2.62 2.23
C VAL A 108 -18.05 2.40 1.43
N ALA A 109 -16.95 3.02 1.86
CA ALA A 109 -15.70 3.03 1.12
C ALA A 109 -14.64 2.16 1.82
N PHE A 110 -14.04 1.24 1.07
CA PHE A 110 -13.06 0.29 1.56
C PHE A 110 -11.63 0.68 1.18
N ASN A 111 -10.69 0.57 2.13
CA ASN A 111 -9.26 0.64 1.85
C ASN A 111 -8.74 -0.76 1.52
N LEU A 112 -8.21 -0.95 0.31
CA LEU A 112 -7.67 -2.22 -0.18
C LEU A 112 -6.15 -2.17 -0.25
N SER A 113 -5.48 -2.59 0.82
CA SER A 113 -4.02 -2.64 0.92
C SER A 113 -3.43 -4.03 0.68
N SER A 114 -4.26 -5.07 0.64
CA SER A 114 -3.89 -6.47 0.36
C SER A 114 -5.03 -7.17 -0.39
N GLU A 115 -4.72 -8.08 -1.30
CA GLU A 115 -5.74 -8.85 -2.02
C GLU A 115 -6.41 -9.90 -1.11
N LEU A 116 -5.71 -10.38 -0.08
CA LEU A 116 -6.25 -11.40 0.83
C LEU A 116 -7.39 -10.89 1.74
N VAL A 117 -7.64 -9.58 1.78
CA VAL A 117 -8.77 -9.00 2.51
C VAL A 117 -10.07 -8.92 1.68
N TYR A 118 -10.07 -9.35 0.41
CA TYR A 118 -11.26 -9.24 -0.45
C TYR A 118 -12.47 -10.01 0.08
N THR A 119 -12.26 -11.17 0.70
CA THR A 119 -13.35 -11.92 1.34
C THR A 119 -13.89 -11.20 2.59
N ASN A 120 -13.04 -10.46 3.31
CA ASN A 120 -13.50 -9.63 4.43
C ASN A 120 -14.34 -8.44 3.94
N LEU A 121 -14.00 -7.84 2.78
CA LEU A 121 -14.84 -6.82 2.16
C LEU A 121 -16.25 -7.37 1.88
N ILE A 122 -16.36 -8.56 1.28
CA ILE A 122 -17.64 -9.22 1.03
C ILE A 122 -18.40 -9.46 2.34
N ASN A 123 -17.68 -9.93 3.37
CA ASN A 123 -18.25 -10.16 4.70
C ASN A 123 -18.81 -8.89 5.34
N CYS A 124 -18.08 -7.78 5.20
CA CYS A 124 -18.54 -6.47 5.70
C CYS A 124 -19.80 -5.98 4.96
N ILE A 125 -19.88 -6.19 3.64
CA ILE A 125 -21.07 -5.83 2.84
C ILE A 125 -22.28 -6.69 3.27
N ASP A 126 -22.10 -7.99 3.46
CA ASP A 126 -23.14 -8.91 3.92
C ASP A 126 -23.63 -8.55 5.33
N LEU A 127 -22.71 -8.32 6.28
CA LEU A 127 -23.04 -7.87 7.63
C LEU A 127 -23.73 -6.51 7.65
N ALA A 128 -23.45 -5.64 6.68
CA ALA A 128 -24.14 -4.36 6.52
C ALA A 128 -25.59 -4.54 6.04
N GLY A 129 -26.00 -5.73 5.61
CA GLY A 129 -27.30 -5.96 5.00
C GLY A 129 -27.45 -5.37 3.60
N ILE A 130 -26.34 -5.07 2.93
CA ILE A 130 -26.28 -4.52 1.58
C ILE A 130 -26.10 -5.67 0.57
N PRO A 131 -26.80 -5.66 -0.59
CA PRO A 131 -26.58 -6.69 -1.60
C PRO A 131 -25.11 -6.77 -2.04
N ILE A 132 -24.53 -7.97 -2.05
CA ILE A 132 -23.11 -8.17 -2.39
C ILE A 132 -22.81 -7.71 -3.82
N ARG A 133 -23.64 -8.11 -4.78
CA ARG A 133 -23.44 -7.78 -6.19
C ARG A 133 -23.95 -6.36 -6.51
N SER A 134 -23.13 -5.58 -7.19
CA SER A 134 -23.45 -4.19 -7.57
C SER A 134 -24.74 -4.08 -8.40
N ASN A 135 -25.02 -5.05 -9.27
CA ASN A 135 -26.22 -5.08 -10.10
C ASN A 135 -27.51 -5.39 -9.35
N GLN A 136 -27.43 -5.82 -8.10
CA GLN A 136 -28.61 -6.09 -7.23
C GLN A 136 -28.97 -4.89 -6.36
N ARG A 137 -28.11 -3.84 -6.31
CA ARG A 137 -28.32 -2.63 -5.51
C ARG A 137 -29.29 -1.67 -6.19
N GLY A 138 -30.24 -1.18 -5.40
CA GLY A 138 -31.19 -0.14 -5.82
C GLY A 138 -30.70 1.29 -5.52
N ASN A 139 -31.62 2.23 -5.68
CA ASN A 139 -31.33 3.66 -5.43
C ASN A 139 -31.14 3.99 -3.94
N ASP A 140 -31.76 3.21 -3.06
CA ASP A 140 -31.73 3.41 -1.61
C ASP A 140 -30.53 2.72 -0.93
N ASP A 141 -29.81 1.85 -1.65
CA ASP A 141 -28.63 1.18 -1.15
C ASP A 141 -27.41 2.10 -1.22
N PRO A 142 -26.48 2.06 -0.22
CA PRO A 142 -25.23 2.77 -0.31
C PRO A 142 -24.43 2.48 -1.59
N LEU A 143 -23.62 3.42 -2.01
CA LEU A 143 -22.55 3.15 -2.97
C LEU A 143 -21.41 2.42 -2.26
N ILE A 144 -20.92 1.34 -2.86
CA ILE A 144 -19.72 0.65 -2.38
C ILE A 144 -18.53 1.15 -3.18
N GLY A 145 -17.64 1.88 -2.50
CA GLY A 145 -16.41 2.40 -3.08
C GLY A 145 -15.18 1.65 -2.59
N ALA A 146 -14.07 1.71 -3.35
CA ALA A 146 -12.79 1.19 -2.91
C ALA A 146 -11.62 2.04 -3.38
N GLY A 147 -10.58 2.14 -2.53
CA GLY A 147 -9.31 2.81 -2.82
C GLY A 147 -8.13 1.99 -2.29
N GLY A 148 -6.91 2.40 -2.60
CA GLY A 148 -5.68 1.75 -2.12
C GLY A 148 -4.90 1.02 -3.23
N HIS A 149 -3.80 0.36 -2.85
CA HIS A 149 -2.87 -0.22 -3.84
C HIS A 149 -3.49 -1.32 -4.71
N CYS A 150 -4.43 -2.09 -4.17
CA CYS A 150 -5.04 -3.19 -4.91
C CYS A 150 -6.02 -2.72 -6.00
N THR A 151 -6.44 -1.45 -6.00
CA THR A 151 -7.32 -0.89 -7.04
C THR A 151 -6.64 -0.76 -8.41
N TYR A 152 -5.34 -0.99 -8.50
CA TYR A 152 -4.62 -1.08 -9.76
C TYR A 152 -4.82 -2.41 -10.52
N ASN A 153 -5.53 -3.36 -9.92
CA ASN A 153 -6.27 -4.42 -10.60
C ASN A 153 -7.62 -4.61 -9.90
N PRO A 154 -8.64 -3.83 -10.26
CA PRO A 154 -9.95 -3.86 -9.60
C PRO A 154 -10.83 -5.04 -10.04
N GLU A 155 -10.44 -5.74 -11.11
CA GLU A 155 -11.30 -6.68 -11.82
C GLU A 155 -11.81 -7.84 -10.97
N PRO A 156 -11.03 -8.45 -10.06
CA PRO A 156 -11.57 -9.49 -9.18
C PRO A 156 -12.77 -9.02 -8.32
N LEU A 157 -12.89 -7.73 -8.06
CA LEU A 157 -14.01 -7.13 -7.33
C LEU A 157 -14.97 -6.33 -8.23
N GLY A 158 -14.80 -6.37 -9.56
CA GLY A 158 -15.53 -5.52 -10.50
C GLY A 158 -17.05 -5.72 -10.56
N GLU A 159 -17.58 -6.86 -10.07
CA GLU A 159 -19.02 -7.09 -9.95
C GLU A 159 -19.57 -6.81 -8.54
N ILE A 160 -18.68 -6.53 -7.58
CA ILE A 160 -19.02 -6.34 -6.17
C ILE A 160 -18.98 -4.86 -5.80
N VAL A 161 -17.95 -4.13 -6.23
CA VAL A 161 -17.73 -2.72 -5.94
C VAL A 161 -18.36 -1.83 -7.01
N ASP A 162 -18.98 -0.72 -6.62
CA ASP A 162 -19.63 0.21 -7.57
C ASP A 162 -18.62 1.13 -8.24
N PHE A 163 -17.61 1.61 -7.48
CA PHE A 163 -16.56 2.46 -8.01
C PHE A 163 -15.21 2.24 -7.33
N PHE A 164 -14.15 2.40 -8.08
CA PHE A 164 -12.78 2.39 -7.58
C PHE A 164 -12.12 3.75 -7.79
N VAL A 165 -11.28 4.15 -6.83
CA VAL A 165 -10.45 5.34 -6.93
C VAL A 165 -9.00 4.92 -7.15
N LEU A 166 -8.40 5.37 -8.25
CA LEU A 166 -6.99 5.16 -8.60
C LEU A 166 -6.17 6.39 -8.24
N GLY A 167 -5.13 6.20 -7.45
CA GLY A 167 -4.21 7.27 -7.09
C GLY A 167 -4.53 7.95 -5.76
N ASP A 168 -4.27 9.26 -5.72
CA ASP A 168 -4.41 10.07 -4.50
C ASP A 168 -5.89 10.44 -4.27
N GLY A 169 -6.38 10.25 -3.06
CA GLY A 169 -7.81 10.37 -2.75
C GLY A 169 -8.28 11.75 -2.29
N GLU A 170 -7.38 12.66 -1.91
CA GLU A 170 -7.71 13.90 -1.20
C GLU A 170 -8.63 14.83 -2.00
N GLU A 171 -8.35 15.01 -3.30
CA GLU A 171 -9.19 15.82 -4.18
C GLU A 171 -10.43 15.04 -4.64
N VAL A 172 -10.21 13.78 -5.02
CA VAL A 172 -11.27 12.92 -5.61
C VAL A 172 -12.42 12.71 -4.64
N VAL A 173 -12.14 12.53 -3.34
CA VAL A 173 -13.19 12.34 -2.34
C VAL A 173 -14.14 13.57 -2.27
N THR A 174 -13.59 14.77 -2.44
CA THR A 174 -14.37 16.01 -2.47
C THR A 174 -15.21 16.09 -3.75
N GLU A 175 -14.64 15.74 -4.91
CA GLU A 175 -15.35 15.73 -6.19
C GLU A 175 -16.50 14.70 -6.18
N ILE A 176 -16.26 13.49 -5.71
CA ILE A 176 -17.30 12.44 -5.55
C ILE A 176 -18.39 12.94 -4.59
N THR A 177 -18.02 13.54 -3.46
CA THR A 177 -18.97 14.10 -2.50
C THR A 177 -19.87 15.13 -3.14
N ASN A 178 -19.32 16.06 -3.93
CA ASN A 178 -20.10 17.11 -4.59
C ASN A 178 -21.11 16.51 -5.58
N VAL A 179 -20.71 15.54 -6.40
CA VAL A 179 -21.63 14.87 -7.34
C VAL A 179 -22.77 14.18 -6.59
N ILE A 180 -22.46 13.45 -5.50
CA ILE A 180 -23.51 12.78 -4.70
C ILE A 180 -24.42 13.81 -4.02
N HIS A 181 -23.86 14.90 -3.48
CA HIS A 181 -24.63 15.96 -2.84
C HIS A 181 -25.60 16.65 -3.81
N GLU A 182 -25.14 16.97 -5.02
CA GLU A 182 -25.98 17.53 -6.08
C GLU A 182 -27.09 16.56 -6.48
N PHE A 183 -26.75 15.28 -6.62
CA PHE A 183 -27.73 14.24 -6.92
C PHE A 183 -28.81 14.13 -5.84
N LYS A 184 -28.43 14.14 -4.54
CA LYS A 184 -29.38 14.14 -3.41
C LYS A 184 -30.29 15.38 -3.39
N SER A 185 -29.77 16.55 -3.79
CA SER A 185 -30.47 17.82 -3.73
C SER A 185 -31.43 18.05 -4.91
N THR A 186 -31.13 17.45 -6.07
CA THR A 186 -31.87 17.69 -7.33
C THR A 186 -32.95 16.66 -7.62
N VAL A 187 -33.24 15.73 -6.72
CA VAL A 187 -34.15 14.60 -6.98
C VAL A 187 -35.49 15.01 -7.51
N THR A 188 -35.57 15.07 -8.83
CA THR A 188 -36.78 14.70 -9.57
C THR A 188 -36.84 13.16 -9.64
N PRO A 189 -38.04 12.53 -9.75
CA PRO A 189 -38.20 11.07 -9.79
C PRO A 189 -37.44 10.33 -10.91
N ALA A 190 -36.64 11.02 -11.71
CA ALA A 190 -35.92 10.54 -12.87
C ALA A 190 -34.43 10.22 -12.65
N GLY A 191 -33.82 10.63 -11.53
CA GLY A 191 -32.43 10.27 -11.20
C GLY A 191 -32.38 8.83 -10.68
N ASN A 192 -31.62 7.98 -11.34
CA ASN A 192 -31.40 6.59 -10.90
C ASN A 192 -29.90 6.36 -10.61
N ARG A 193 -29.59 5.33 -9.84
CA ARG A 193 -28.22 4.92 -9.52
C ARG A 193 -27.30 4.87 -10.76
N LYS A 194 -27.82 4.43 -11.91
CA LYS A 194 -27.05 4.35 -13.15
C LYS A 194 -26.59 5.72 -13.67
N SER A 195 -27.44 6.78 -13.55
CA SER A 195 -27.06 8.13 -13.96
C SER A 195 -26.01 8.71 -13.00
N LEU A 196 -26.13 8.44 -11.70
CA LEU A 196 -25.12 8.83 -10.72
C LEU A 196 -23.77 8.16 -11.02
N LEU A 197 -23.75 6.86 -11.30
CA LEU A 197 -22.52 6.14 -11.65
C LEU A 197 -21.89 6.68 -12.95
N LYS A 198 -22.68 7.07 -13.94
CA LYS A 198 -22.15 7.72 -15.15
C LYS A 198 -21.52 9.08 -14.86
N GLU A 199 -22.12 9.87 -14.00
CA GLU A 199 -21.57 11.17 -13.57
C GLU A 199 -20.24 10.97 -12.83
N LEU A 200 -20.20 10.03 -11.88
CA LEU A 200 -18.96 9.67 -11.17
C LEU A 200 -17.85 9.21 -12.11
N ALA A 201 -18.16 8.52 -13.22
CA ALA A 201 -17.18 8.07 -14.19
C ALA A 201 -16.49 9.22 -14.96
N THR A 202 -17.00 10.45 -14.87
CA THR A 202 -16.36 11.63 -15.47
C THR A 202 -15.23 12.21 -14.62
N ILE A 203 -15.12 11.79 -13.34
CA ILE A 203 -14.10 12.23 -12.42
C ILE A 203 -12.79 11.51 -12.73
N GLU A 204 -11.69 12.23 -12.92
CA GLU A 204 -10.36 11.65 -13.13
C GLU A 204 -9.96 10.77 -11.93
N GLY A 205 -9.57 9.53 -12.20
CA GLY A 205 -9.22 8.55 -11.18
C GLY A 205 -10.37 7.63 -10.75
N VAL A 206 -11.59 7.88 -11.21
CA VAL A 206 -12.74 7.05 -10.84
C VAL A 206 -13.05 6.04 -11.94
N TYR A 207 -12.98 4.75 -11.57
CA TYR A 207 -13.35 3.62 -12.43
C TYR A 207 -14.67 3.00 -11.97
N ILE A 208 -15.63 2.85 -12.89
CA ILE A 208 -16.96 2.28 -12.66
C ILE A 208 -17.10 0.96 -13.43
N PRO A 209 -16.87 -0.21 -12.82
CA PRO A 209 -16.85 -1.50 -13.54
C PRO A 209 -18.14 -1.83 -14.28
N SER A 210 -19.29 -1.44 -13.75
CA SER A 210 -20.61 -1.72 -14.35
C SER A 210 -20.86 -0.98 -15.68
N LEU A 211 -20.00 -0.03 -16.06
CA LEU A 211 -20.05 0.67 -17.35
C LEU A 211 -19.19 0.00 -18.43
N TYR A 212 -18.55 -1.12 -18.10
CA TYR A 212 -17.71 -1.88 -19.03
C TYR A 212 -18.19 -3.33 -19.13
N LYS A 213 -18.31 -3.83 -20.36
CA LYS A 213 -18.57 -5.24 -20.63
C LYS A 213 -17.24 -6.00 -20.67
N ALA A 214 -17.14 -7.06 -19.89
CA ALA A 214 -16.01 -7.99 -19.99
C ALA A 214 -16.29 -9.01 -21.09
N GLU A 215 -15.36 -9.16 -22.04
CA GLU A 215 -15.32 -10.21 -23.05
C GLU A 215 -14.00 -10.97 -22.90
N TYR A 216 -13.97 -12.22 -23.36
CA TYR A 216 -12.79 -13.08 -23.24
C TYR A 216 -12.40 -13.61 -24.60
N ASP A 217 -11.12 -13.55 -24.92
CA ASP A 217 -10.58 -14.13 -26.15
C ASP A 217 -10.48 -15.67 -26.08
N GLU A 218 -10.02 -16.29 -27.16
CA GLU A 218 -9.85 -17.76 -27.25
C GLU A 218 -8.81 -18.31 -26.25
N LEU A 219 -7.90 -17.44 -25.75
CA LEU A 219 -6.88 -17.79 -24.74
C LEU A 219 -7.37 -17.54 -23.32
N GLY A 220 -8.58 -16.98 -23.17
CA GLY A 220 -9.18 -16.64 -21.89
C GLY A 220 -8.73 -15.29 -21.31
N ASN A 221 -8.05 -14.43 -22.09
CA ASN A 221 -7.68 -13.09 -21.63
C ASN A 221 -8.90 -12.16 -21.67
N GLN A 222 -9.05 -11.35 -20.62
CA GLN A 222 -10.16 -10.40 -20.49
C GLN A 222 -9.92 -9.15 -21.32
N HIS A 223 -10.97 -8.69 -21.99
CA HIS A 223 -11.06 -7.43 -22.71
C HIS A 223 -12.22 -6.62 -22.14
N LEU A 224 -11.98 -5.38 -21.74
CA LEU A 224 -13.03 -4.48 -21.26
C LEU A 224 -13.45 -3.52 -22.35
N ILE A 225 -14.75 -3.51 -22.63
CA ILE A 225 -15.35 -2.67 -23.67
C ILE A 225 -16.30 -1.69 -22.99
N PRO A 226 -16.05 -0.35 -23.09
CA PRO A 226 -17.00 0.66 -22.62
C PRO A 226 -18.37 0.43 -23.28
N MET A 227 -19.43 0.46 -22.48
CA MET A 227 -20.81 0.23 -22.95
C MET A 227 -21.44 1.46 -23.59
N ASP A 228 -20.76 2.60 -23.53
CA ASP A 228 -21.24 3.91 -23.97
C ASP A 228 -20.03 4.74 -24.44
N GLU A 229 -20.23 5.64 -25.43
CA GLU A 229 -19.16 6.50 -25.94
C GLU A 229 -18.66 7.54 -24.93
N GLU A 230 -19.51 7.89 -23.93
CA GLU A 230 -19.18 8.81 -22.85
C GLU A 230 -18.29 8.18 -21.77
N VAL A 231 -18.19 6.85 -21.73
CA VAL A 231 -17.37 6.12 -20.76
C VAL A 231 -15.90 6.14 -21.17
N PRO A 232 -14.97 6.55 -20.31
CA PRO A 232 -13.54 6.59 -20.63
C PRO A 232 -13.01 5.23 -21.10
N LYS A 233 -12.28 5.17 -22.20
CA LYS A 233 -11.59 3.94 -22.63
C LYS A 233 -10.36 3.63 -21.78
N LEU A 234 -9.78 4.65 -21.18
CA LEU A 234 -8.63 4.58 -20.28
C LEU A 234 -8.92 5.46 -19.07
N VAL A 235 -8.82 4.90 -17.88
CA VAL A 235 -9.01 5.62 -16.63
C VAL A 235 -7.63 6.03 -16.11
N GLU A 236 -7.34 7.33 -16.15
CA GLU A 236 -6.08 7.89 -15.65
C GLU A 236 -6.14 8.00 -14.11
N LYS A 237 -5.06 7.63 -13.42
CA LYS A 237 -4.98 7.80 -11.97
C LYS A 237 -4.96 9.28 -11.58
N ARG A 238 -5.58 9.63 -10.46
CA ARG A 238 -5.43 10.96 -9.85
C ARG A 238 -4.08 11.10 -9.17
N THR A 239 -3.43 12.25 -9.35
CA THR A 239 -2.15 12.55 -8.70
C THR A 239 -2.16 13.98 -8.17
N ILE A 240 -1.99 14.12 -6.84
CA ILE A 240 -1.73 15.42 -6.21
C ILE A 240 -0.29 15.82 -6.55
N THR A 241 -0.13 16.96 -7.18
CA THR A 241 1.19 17.46 -7.60
C THR A 241 1.92 18.25 -6.52
N ASP A 242 1.18 18.82 -5.57
CA ASP A 242 1.70 19.64 -4.48
C ASP A 242 1.16 19.16 -3.11
N LEU A 243 1.99 18.44 -2.34
CA LEU A 243 1.64 17.97 -1.01
C LEU A 243 1.58 19.06 0.05
N GLU A 244 2.20 20.24 -0.18
CA GLU A 244 2.16 21.36 0.76
C GLU A 244 0.73 21.86 1.00
N GLN A 245 -0.16 21.71 0.01
CA GLN A 245 -1.56 22.11 0.12
C GLN A 245 -2.39 21.13 0.98
N TRP A 246 -1.84 19.95 1.28
CA TRP A 246 -2.55 18.88 1.97
C TRP A 246 -1.80 18.43 3.25
N PRO A 247 -1.71 19.29 4.29
CA PRO A 247 -0.97 18.98 5.52
C PRO A 247 -1.75 18.03 6.45
N TYR A 248 -2.25 16.92 5.94
CA TYR A 248 -3.10 15.97 6.67
C TYR A 248 -2.33 14.71 7.12
N PRO A 249 -2.74 14.05 8.20
CA PRO A 249 -3.78 14.50 9.13
C PRO A 249 -3.27 15.67 9.99
N LYS A 250 -4.13 16.67 10.25
CA LYS A 250 -3.87 17.76 11.19
C LYS A 250 -4.19 17.32 12.62
N GLU A 251 -5.18 16.45 12.77
CA GLU A 251 -5.66 15.92 14.03
C GLU A 251 -5.61 14.39 14.03
N GLN A 252 -4.40 13.85 14.17
CA GLN A 252 -4.25 12.39 14.21
C GLN A 252 -5.04 11.82 15.38
N LEU A 253 -5.82 10.78 15.08
CA LEU A 253 -6.57 10.03 16.08
C LEU A 253 -5.65 9.27 17.02
N VAL A 254 -6.02 9.18 18.32
CA VAL A 254 -5.29 8.40 19.32
C VAL A 254 -6.13 7.19 19.70
N PRO A 255 -5.61 5.96 19.53
CA PRO A 255 -6.38 4.75 19.81
C PRO A 255 -6.61 4.56 21.32
N ILE A 256 -7.69 3.89 21.67
CA ILE A 256 -8.00 3.55 23.07
C ILE A 256 -7.49 2.16 23.49
N THR A 257 -6.92 1.41 22.55
CA THR A 257 -6.29 0.10 22.78
C THR A 257 -5.02 -0.01 21.94
N GLU A 258 -4.19 -1.01 22.25
CA GLU A 258 -2.96 -1.27 21.50
C GLU A 258 -3.26 -1.52 20.02
N VAL A 259 -2.53 -0.83 19.14
CA VAL A 259 -2.57 -0.96 17.69
C VAL A 259 -1.19 -1.34 17.15
N VAL A 260 -1.12 -1.80 15.90
CA VAL A 260 0.14 -2.27 15.29
C VAL A 260 1.19 -1.14 15.22
N HIS A 261 0.76 0.10 15.02
CA HIS A 261 1.63 1.27 14.92
C HIS A 261 1.11 2.40 15.81
N ASP A 262 1.39 2.30 17.12
CA ASP A 262 0.96 3.26 18.14
C ASP A 262 1.99 4.40 18.28
N ARG A 263 1.92 5.38 17.37
CA ARG A 263 2.85 6.52 17.29
C ARG A 263 2.32 7.61 16.37
N LEU A 264 2.86 8.82 16.49
CA LEU A 264 2.60 9.89 15.53
C LEU A 264 3.24 9.58 14.18
N ASN A 265 2.44 9.50 13.12
CA ASN A 265 2.93 9.30 11.76
C ASN A 265 2.89 10.61 10.99
N VAL A 266 4.02 11.02 10.42
CA VAL A 266 4.12 12.21 9.57
C VAL A 266 4.67 11.82 8.21
N GLU A 267 3.87 11.97 7.16
CA GLU A 267 4.30 11.74 5.78
C GLU A 267 5.23 12.87 5.34
N VAL A 268 6.46 12.53 4.97
CA VAL A 268 7.46 13.51 4.54
C VAL A 268 7.53 13.67 3.03
N PHE A 269 7.24 12.61 2.29
CA PHE A 269 7.05 12.65 0.84
C PHE A 269 6.28 11.43 0.35
N ARG A 270 5.75 11.53 -0.85
CA ARG A 270 5.03 10.47 -1.56
C ARG A 270 5.71 10.16 -2.88
N GLY A 271 5.70 8.89 -3.29
CA GLY A 271 6.40 8.41 -4.48
C GLY A 271 7.79 7.84 -4.19
N CYS A 272 8.44 7.29 -5.23
CA CYS A 272 9.79 6.73 -5.15
C CYS A 272 10.49 6.77 -6.51
N THR A 273 11.76 7.20 -6.53
CA THR A 273 12.58 7.29 -7.73
C THR A 273 13.45 6.06 -8.00
N ARG A 274 13.54 5.14 -7.03
CA ARG A 274 14.54 4.05 -7.03
C ARG A 274 14.36 2.97 -8.09
N GLY A 275 13.16 2.81 -8.63
CA GLY A 275 12.92 1.92 -9.77
C GLY A 275 13.04 0.42 -9.48
N CYS A 276 12.85 -0.02 -8.23
CA CYS A 276 12.83 -1.46 -7.93
C CYS A 276 11.75 -2.17 -8.75
N ARG A 277 12.14 -3.12 -9.61
CA ARG A 277 11.30 -3.72 -10.65
C ARG A 277 10.14 -4.59 -10.14
N PHE A 278 10.20 -5.01 -8.90
CA PHE A 278 9.14 -5.78 -8.23
C PHE A 278 8.16 -4.90 -7.46
N CYS A 279 8.49 -3.64 -7.20
CA CYS A 279 7.79 -2.81 -6.24
C CYS A 279 6.64 -2.04 -6.88
N GLN A 280 5.40 -2.50 -6.66
CA GLN A 280 4.21 -1.81 -7.15
C GLN A 280 4.09 -0.41 -6.56
N ALA A 281 4.21 -0.27 -5.23
CA ALA A 281 4.13 1.03 -4.58
C ALA A 281 5.11 2.05 -5.18
N GLY A 282 6.37 1.66 -5.41
CA GLY A 282 7.38 2.51 -6.01
C GLY A 282 7.10 2.91 -7.46
N MET A 283 6.25 2.18 -8.18
CA MET A 283 5.84 2.48 -9.55
C MET A 283 4.57 3.32 -9.60
N ILE A 284 3.50 2.87 -8.96
CA ILE A 284 2.17 3.52 -9.06
C ILE A 284 2.08 4.86 -8.33
N THR A 285 2.95 5.12 -7.35
CA THR A 285 2.94 6.38 -6.59
C THR A 285 3.85 7.47 -7.17
N ARG A 286 4.54 7.22 -8.29
CA ARG A 286 5.29 8.24 -9.02
C ARG A 286 4.36 9.35 -9.51
N PRO A 287 4.88 10.60 -9.61
CA PRO A 287 6.23 11.11 -9.29
C PRO A 287 6.48 11.29 -7.79
N VAL A 288 7.74 11.60 -7.42
CA VAL A 288 8.07 11.99 -6.04
C VAL A 288 7.61 13.42 -5.79
N ARG A 289 6.96 13.63 -4.64
CA ARG A 289 6.49 14.93 -4.15
C ARG A 289 6.84 15.03 -2.68
N GLU A 290 7.72 15.99 -2.35
CA GLU A 290 8.23 16.20 -0.99
C GLU A 290 7.48 17.36 -0.30
N ARG A 291 7.30 17.24 1.01
CA ARG A 291 6.93 18.36 1.88
C ARG A 291 8.17 19.16 2.27
N SER A 292 8.02 20.45 2.50
CA SER A 292 9.13 21.26 3.05
C SER A 292 9.48 20.82 4.48
N GLY A 293 10.75 20.99 4.86
CA GLY A 293 11.18 20.70 6.23
C GLY A 293 10.43 21.55 7.27
N GLU A 294 9.99 22.76 6.91
CA GLU A 294 9.19 23.63 7.77
C GLU A 294 7.81 23.04 8.02
N GLN A 295 7.11 22.58 6.97
CA GLN A 295 5.82 21.95 7.12
C GLN A 295 5.90 20.67 7.96
N VAL A 296 6.88 19.81 7.67
CA VAL A 296 7.09 18.57 8.44
C VAL A 296 7.30 18.86 9.92
N ARG A 297 8.15 19.84 10.28
CA ARG A 297 8.33 20.24 11.68
C ARG A 297 7.05 20.77 12.32
N THR A 298 6.30 21.59 11.59
CA THR A 298 5.02 22.11 12.07
C THR A 298 4.03 20.98 12.35
N MET A 299 3.92 20.00 11.46
CA MET A 299 3.07 18.80 11.64
C MET A 299 3.54 17.98 12.86
N ILE A 300 4.84 17.78 13.04
CA ILE A 300 5.38 17.06 14.21
C ILE A 300 5.02 17.79 15.52
N GLN A 301 5.27 19.08 15.61
CA GLN A 301 5.01 19.86 16.83
C GLN A 301 3.52 19.89 17.17
N ALA A 302 2.67 20.15 16.18
CA ALA A 302 1.22 20.15 16.38
C ALA A 302 0.71 18.75 16.78
N GLY A 303 1.20 17.70 16.10
CA GLY A 303 0.82 16.33 16.38
C GLY A 303 1.20 15.89 17.80
N ILE A 304 2.44 16.14 18.26
CA ILE A 304 2.89 15.81 19.61
C ILE A 304 2.03 16.53 20.66
N GLN A 305 1.77 17.83 20.46
CA GLN A 305 0.97 18.61 21.41
C GLN A 305 -0.46 18.10 21.56
N ARG A 306 -1.05 17.61 20.47
CA ARG A 306 -2.44 17.12 20.45
C ARG A 306 -2.57 15.69 20.93
N THR A 307 -1.64 14.81 20.54
CA THR A 307 -1.74 13.37 20.79
C THR A 307 -1.03 12.93 22.07
N GLY A 308 0.01 13.65 22.47
CA GLY A 308 0.87 13.25 23.59
C GLY A 308 1.81 12.09 23.29
N TYR A 309 1.96 11.70 22.01
CA TYR A 309 2.90 10.64 21.61
C TYR A 309 4.36 11.01 21.93
N ASP A 310 5.12 10.03 22.36
CA ASP A 310 6.57 10.12 22.63
C ASP A 310 7.42 9.51 21.49
N GLU A 311 6.76 8.96 20.46
CA GLU A 311 7.41 8.47 19.23
C GLU A 311 6.79 9.12 17.99
N VAL A 312 7.65 9.62 17.09
CA VAL A 312 7.30 10.15 15.79
C VAL A 312 7.90 9.27 14.70
N ALA A 313 7.08 8.78 13.79
CA ALA A 313 7.55 8.09 12.58
C ALA A 313 7.47 9.02 11.38
N LEU A 314 8.61 9.25 10.72
CA LEU A 314 8.64 9.90 9.42
C LEU A 314 8.35 8.86 8.35
N THR A 315 7.19 8.99 7.70
CA THR A 315 6.68 7.96 6.78
C THR A 315 6.88 8.36 5.33
N SER A 316 7.38 7.42 4.55
CA SER A 316 7.49 7.44 3.08
C SER A 316 7.94 6.07 2.59
N LEU A 317 8.04 5.88 1.27
CA LEU A 317 8.60 4.64 0.68
C LEU A 317 10.12 4.51 0.85
N SER A 318 10.84 5.61 1.11
CA SER A 318 12.29 5.62 1.28
C SER A 318 12.73 6.83 2.10
N THR A 319 12.44 6.85 3.39
CA THR A 319 12.57 8.03 4.26
C THR A 319 13.99 8.64 4.28
N ALA A 320 15.02 7.81 4.14
CA ALA A 320 16.39 8.29 4.06
C ALA A 320 16.71 9.08 2.77
N ASP A 321 15.83 9.01 1.76
CA ASP A 321 15.96 9.76 0.51
C ASP A 321 15.32 11.16 0.57
N TYR A 322 14.64 11.49 1.67
CA TYR A 322 14.04 12.79 1.87
C TYR A 322 15.11 13.89 1.96
N SER A 323 14.96 14.95 1.14
CA SER A 323 15.97 16.03 1.04
C SER A 323 16.21 16.77 2.35
N GLY A 324 15.16 16.91 3.18
CA GLY A 324 15.21 17.61 4.49
C GLY A 324 15.51 16.71 5.68
N ILE A 325 15.88 15.43 5.51
CA ILE A 325 15.92 14.45 6.59
C ILE A 325 16.81 14.85 7.77
N ASN A 326 18.03 15.31 7.51
CA ASN A 326 19.00 15.67 8.56
C ASN A 326 18.51 16.88 9.37
N ASP A 327 18.02 17.91 8.67
CA ASP A 327 17.52 19.13 9.30
C ASP A 327 16.28 18.86 10.18
N VAL A 328 15.33 18.07 9.68
CA VAL A 328 14.13 17.71 10.43
C VAL A 328 14.47 16.86 11.66
N VAL A 329 15.36 15.85 11.52
CA VAL A 329 15.75 14.98 12.62
C VAL A 329 16.50 15.77 13.68
N ASP A 330 17.52 16.55 13.30
CA ASP A 330 18.35 17.32 14.23
C ASP A 330 17.51 18.36 14.98
N GLN A 331 16.66 19.12 14.29
CA GLN A 331 15.84 20.15 14.92
C GLN A 331 14.73 19.57 15.81
N THR A 332 14.13 18.44 15.44
CA THR A 332 13.12 17.78 16.29
C THR A 332 13.73 17.28 17.61
N ILE A 333 14.97 16.77 17.57
CA ILE A 333 15.66 16.28 18.78
C ILE A 333 16.11 17.44 19.67
N ILE A 334 16.56 18.55 19.08
CA ILE A 334 17.11 19.72 19.82
C ILE A 334 16.00 20.61 20.36
N ASP A 335 14.77 20.54 19.84
CA ASP A 335 13.67 21.41 20.23
C ASP A 335 13.42 21.34 21.75
N PRO A 336 13.56 22.48 22.49
CA PRO A 336 13.31 22.55 23.92
C PRO A 336 11.88 22.16 24.31
N ALA A 337 10.90 22.32 23.40
CA ALA A 337 9.53 21.91 23.63
C ALA A 337 9.39 20.38 23.75
N ASN A 338 10.26 19.62 23.09
CA ASN A 338 10.27 18.16 23.14
C ASN A 338 11.05 17.60 24.35
N CYS A 339 11.86 18.43 25.04
CA CYS A 339 12.62 18.11 26.26
C CYS A 339 13.41 16.79 26.21
N GLY A 340 13.86 16.32 25.03
CA GLY A 340 14.54 15.04 24.84
C GLY A 340 13.66 13.81 25.12
N GLN A 341 12.33 13.96 25.16
CA GLN A 341 11.38 12.89 25.44
C GLN A 341 10.80 12.26 24.17
N VAL A 342 10.94 12.91 23.01
CA VAL A 342 10.41 12.41 21.74
C VAL A 342 11.46 11.60 21.02
N SER A 343 11.07 10.39 20.62
CA SER A 343 11.87 9.50 19.79
C SER A 343 11.47 9.59 18.31
N ILE A 344 12.47 9.53 17.41
CA ILE A 344 12.22 9.51 15.97
C ILE A 344 12.43 8.10 15.46
N SER A 345 11.42 7.60 14.72
CA SER A 345 11.44 6.33 14.02
C SER A 345 11.48 6.57 12.51
N LEU A 346 12.38 5.86 11.83
CA LEU A 346 12.52 5.88 10.37
C LEU A 346 12.22 4.49 9.84
N PRO A 347 10.94 4.15 9.58
CA PRO A 347 10.55 2.77 9.26
C PRO A 347 11.08 2.26 7.93
N SER A 348 11.34 3.15 6.96
CA SER A 348 11.79 2.82 5.60
C SER A 348 13.25 3.22 5.38
N LEU A 349 14.16 2.75 6.26
CA LEU A 349 15.59 2.98 6.11
C LEU A 349 16.21 2.09 5.05
N ARG A 350 16.86 2.73 4.07
CA ARG A 350 17.70 2.02 3.11
C ARG A 350 19.10 1.82 3.69
N VAL A 351 19.72 0.73 3.27
CA VAL A 351 21.07 0.34 3.71
C VAL A 351 22.11 1.39 3.31
N ASP A 352 22.06 1.85 2.06
CA ASP A 352 22.99 2.79 1.44
C ASP A 352 22.90 4.22 2.00
N ALA A 353 21.81 4.55 2.70
CA ALA A 353 21.59 5.86 3.31
C ALA A 353 21.75 5.85 4.85
N PHE A 354 22.03 4.69 5.47
CA PHE A 354 22.20 4.57 6.91
C PHE A 354 23.61 4.96 7.33
N THR A 355 23.76 6.16 7.90
CA THR A 355 25.06 6.66 8.39
C THR A 355 25.20 6.52 9.89
N VAL A 356 26.46 6.60 10.39
CA VAL A 356 26.75 6.66 11.83
C VAL A 356 26.06 7.86 12.50
N GLY A 357 25.92 8.99 11.78
CA GLY A 357 25.22 10.18 12.27
C GLY A 357 23.74 9.90 12.51
N ILE A 358 23.04 9.35 11.52
CA ILE A 358 21.63 8.96 11.66
C ILE A 358 21.46 7.91 12.76
N ALA A 359 22.36 6.91 12.83
CA ALA A 359 22.36 5.92 13.90
C ALA A 359 22.50 6.55 15.29
N ALA A 360 23.40 7.51 15.45
CA ALA A 360 23.61 8.21 16.72
C ALA A 360 22.42 9.08 17.12
N SER A 361 21.79 9.78 16.15
CA SER A 361 20.61 10.61 16.39
C SER A 361 19.40 9.78 16.82
N ILE A 362 19.19 8.60 16.21
CA ILE A 362 18.12 7.67 16.61
C ILE A 362 18.41 6.99 17.96
N GLN A 363 19.66 6.84 18.36
CA GLN A 363 20.08 6.09 19.56
C GLN A 363 19.61 6.73 20.87
N ASN A 364 19.42 8.05 20.90
CA ASN A 364 18.94 8.77 22.09
C ASN A 364 17.47 8.43 22.41
N ALA A 365 16.79 7.77 21.50
CA ALA A 365 15.44 7.29 21.60
C ALA A 365 15.37 5.79 21.97
N ARG A 366 14.18 5.30 22.28
CA ARG A 366 13.91 3.88 22.61
C ARG A 366 14.46 2.96 21.52
N ARG A 367 15.32 1.99 21.87
CA ARG A 367 15.97 1.08 20.93
C ARG A 367 14.95 0.13 20.26
N SER A 368 14.38 0.55 19.15
CA SER A 368 13.64 -0.34 18.24
C SER A 368 14.63 -1.26 17.49
N GLY A 369 14.17 -2.41 17.03
CA GLY A 369 15.00 -3.30 16.18
C GLY A 369 15.25 -2.63 14.82
N LEU A 370 16.48 -2.65 14.32
CA LEU A 370 16.80 -2.19 12.97
C LEU A 370 16.38 -3.21 11.93
N THR A 371 15.81 -2.72 10.84
CA THR A 371 15.38 -3.53 9.71
C THR A 371 15.99 -2.98 8.43
N PHE A 372 16.61 -3.86 7.64
CA PHE A 372 17.10 -3.54 6.30
C PHE A 372 16.52 -4.51 5.29
N ALA A 373 16.38 -4.05 4.04
CA ALA A 373 15.79 -4.81 2.96
C ALA A 373 16.74 -4.91 1.75
N PRO A 374 17.75 -5.81 1.78
CA PRO A 374 18.59 -6.08 0.61
C PRO A 374 17.81 -6.74 -0.54
N GLU A 375 16.70 -7.41 -0.24
CA GLU A 375 15.74 -8.11 -1.11
C GLU A 375 16.31 -9.36 -1.78
N ALA A 376 17.60 -9.37 -2.20
CA ALA A 376 18.21 -10.52 -2.88
C ALA A 376 19.59 -10.86 -2.31
N GLY A 377 19.95 -12.15 -2.40
CA GLY A 377 21.14 -12.72 -1.77
C GLY A 377 22.45 -12.41 -2.50
N THR A 378 22.42 -12.05 -3.79
CA THR A 378 23.62 -11.78 -4.60
C THR A 378 23.52 -10.44 -5.31
N TRP A 379 24.69 -9.85 -5.65
CA TRP A 379 24.74 -8.64 -6.45
C TRP A 379 24.04 -8.82 -7.81
N ARG A 380 24.29 -9.95 -8.49
CA ARG A 380 23.63 -10.28 -9.75
C ARG A 380 22.11 -10.14 -9.65
N LEU A 381 21.52 -10.78 -8.64
CA LEU A 381 20.06 -10.74 -8.50
C LEU A 381 19.56 -9.37 -8.05
N ARG A 382 20.35 -8.63 -7.25
CA ARG A 382 20.03 -7.23 -6.92
C ARG A 382 20.02 -6.32 -8.17
N GLN A 383 20.89 -6.57 -9.16
CA GLN A 383 20.82 -5.88 -10.47
C GLN A 383 19.55 -6.24 -11.24
N VAL A 384 19.17 -7.53 -11.27
CA VAL A 384 17.91 -7.98 -11.92
C VAL A 384 16.70 -7.24 -11.36
N ILE A 385 16.60 -7.12 -10.05
CA ILE A 385 15.47 -6.45 -9.38
C ILE A 385 15.62 -4.93 -9.25
N ASN A 386 16.68 -4.38 -9.79
CA ASN A 386 17.08 -2.96 -9.66
C ASN A 386 17.17 -2.46 -8.21
N LYS A 387 17.70 -3.30 -7.31
CA LYS A 387 18.01 -2.94 -5.92
C LYS A 387 19.53 -2.78 -5.78
N LEU A 388 20.06 -1.68 -6.28
CA LEU A 388 21.51 -1.44 -6.41
C LEU A 388 22.18 -1.14 -5.07
N ILE A 389 22.19 -2.13 -4.17
CA ILE A 389 22.84 -2.10 -2.86
C ILE A 389 24.06 -3.04 -2.92
N LEU A 390 25.26 -2.52 -2.67
CA LEU A 390 26.46 -3.32 -2.57
C LEU A 390 26.51 -4.09 -1.23
N GLU A 391 27.29 -5.15 -1.17
CA GLU A 391 27.49 -5.89 0.08
C GLU A 391 28.22 -5.03 1.12
N GLU A 392 29.14 -4.21 0.65
CA GLU A 392 29.91 -3.27 1.46
C GLU A 392 29.00 -2.24 2.14
N ASP A 393 27.97 -1.74 1.44
CA ASP A 393 26.97 -0.81 2.01
C ASP A 393 26.21 -1.50 3.15
N LEU A 394 25.77 -2.74 2.93
CA LEU A 394 25.09 -3.54 3.97
C LEU A 394 26.01 -3.76 5.17
N TYR A 395 27.26 -4.16 4.93
CA TYR A 395 28.20 -4.45 6.02
C TYR A 395 28.57 -3.18 6.78
N GLY A 396 28.73 -2.05 6.11
CA GLY A 396 28.96 -0.75 6.73
C GLY A 396 27.81 -0.30 7.62
N ALA A 397 26.56 -0.43 7.15
CA ALA A 397 25.36 -0.16 7.92
C ALA A 397 25.24 -1.08 9.15
N VAL A 398 25.51 -2.36 8.97
CA VAL A 398 25.52 -3.36 10.04
C VAL A 398 26.57 -3.06 11.09
N GLU A 399 27.79 -2.71 10.68
CA GLU A 399 28.88 -2.34 11.58
C GLU A 399 28.55 -1.07 12.36
N SER A 400 28.03 -0.05 11.67
CA SER A 400 27.56 1.19 12.29
C SER A 400 26.53 0.92 13.38
N ALA A 401 25.52 0.08 13.08
CA ALA A 401 24.48 -0.26 14.04
C ALA A 401 25.04 -0.99 15.27
N PHE A 402 25.82 -2.07 15.08
CA PHE A 402 26.35 -2.84 16.21
C PHE A 402 27.35 -2.05 17.05
N SER A 403 28.17 -1.18 16.44
CA SER A 403 29.10 -0.30 17.16
C SER A 403 28.36 0.69 18.07
N GLN A 404 27.16 1.10 17.69
CA GLN A 404 26.28 1.96 18.49
C GLN A 404 25.42 1.17 19.49
N GLY A 405 25.62 -0.15 19.66
CA GLY A 405 25.03 -0.97 20.73
C GLY A 405 23.74 -1.68 20.36
N TRP A 406 23.31 -1.69 19.09
CA TRP A 406 22.26 -2.62 18.66
C TRP A 406 22.73 -4.07 18.89
N ARG A 407 21.78 -4.97 19.16
CA ARG A 407 22.05 -6.39 19.39
C ARG A 407 21.30 -7.30 18.43
N ARG A 408 20.25 -6.78 17.80
CA ARG A 408 19.35 -7.52 16.91
C ARG A 408 19.10 -6.72 15.66
N MET A 409 19.04 -7.42 14.55
CA MET A 409 18.75 -6.85 13.25
C MET A 409 17.81 -7.76 12.48
N LYS A 410 16.96 -7.20 11.63
CA LYS A 410 16.11 -7.95 10.71
C LYS A 410 16.51 -7.61 9.28
N LEU A 411 16.63 -8.62 8.45
CA LEU A 411 16.88 -8.50 7.01
C LEU A 411 15.71 -9.10 6.25
N TYR A 412 15.14 -8.32 5.33
CA TYR A 412 14.09 -8.78 4.43
C TYR A 412 14.66 -9.22 3.10
N PHE A 413 14.11 -10.33 2.58
CA PHE A 413 14.44 -10.89 1.28
C PHE A 413 13.20 -11.44 0.60
N LEU A 414 13.23 -11.47 -0.73
CA LEU A 414 12.29 -12.17 -1.59
C LEU A 414 12.96 -13.40 -2.20
N ILE A 415 12.17 -14.46 -2.39
CA ILE A 415 12.53 -15.66 -3.15
C ILE A 415 11.51 -15.90 -4.26
N GLY A 416 11.91 -16.61 -5.31
CA GLY A 416 11.08 -16.80 -6.50
C GLY A 416 11.16 -15.62 -7.47
N LEU A 417 12.16 -14.75 -7.31
CA LEU A 417 12.40 -13.61 -8.19
C LEU A 417 12.78 -14.06 -9.62
N PRO A 418 12.49 -13.23 -10.65
CA PRO A 418 12.93 -13.52 -12.01
C PRO A 418 14.42 -13.89 -12.08
N THR A 419 14.74 -14.95 -12.80
CA THR A 419 16.10 -15.48 -13.01
C THR A 419 16.84 -15.97 -11.76
N GLU A 420 16.19 -16.06 -10.60
CA GLU A 420 16.80 -16.50 -9.35
C GLU A 420 17.32 -17.95 -9.44
N THR A 421 18.58 -18.16 -9.05
CA THR A 421 19.23 -19.47 -8.95
C THR A 421 19.37 -19.89 -7.47
N ASP A 422 19.73 -21.17 -7.23
CA ASP A 422 20.04 -21.67 -5.89
C ASP A 422 21.20 -20.91 -5.24
N GLU A 423 22.17 -20.48 -6.04
CA GLU A 423 23.30 -19.67 -5.57
C GLU A 423 22.83 -18.31 -5.03
N ASP A 424 21.83 -17.68 -5.67
CA ASP A 424 21.22 -16.44 -5.18
C ASP A 424 20.46 -16.66 -3.88
N THR A 425 19.71 -17.76 -3.80
CA THR A 425 18.98 -18.14 -2.58
C THR A 425 19.97 -18.40 -1.43
N LEU A 426 21.03 -19.18 -1.64
CA LEU A 426 22.08 -19.43 -0.63
C LEU A 426 22.86 -18.16 -0.26
N GLY A 427 22.98 -17.21 -1.17
CA GLY A 427 23.53 -15.88 -0.92
C GLY A 427 22.87 -15.15 0.25
N ILE A 428 21.56 -15.34 0.46
CA ILE A 428 20.81 -14.78 1.60
C ILE A 428 21.41 -15.26 2.93
N ALA A 429 21.65 -16.55 3.04
CA ALA A 429 22.24 -17.13 4.26
C ALA A 429 23.68 -16.65 4.50
N ARG A 430 24.48 -16.51 3.43
CA ARG A 430 25.85 -15.98 3.52
C ARG A 430 25.87 -14.51 3.97
N LEU A 431 25.03 -13.67 3.40
CA LEU A 431 24.90 -12.27 3.83
C LEU A 431 24.55 -12.19 5.33
N ALA A 432 23.57 -12.97 5.77
CA ALA A 432 23.18 -13.00 7.18
C ALA A 432 24.29 -13.49 8.10
N ALA A 433 25.05 -14.51 7.69
CA ALA A 433 26.19 -15.03 8.43
C ALA A 433 27.29 -13.97 8.59
N ASN A 434 27.61 -13.24 7.52
CA ASN A 434 28.60 -12.16 7.54
C ASN A 434 28.13 -11.01 8.46
N CYS A 435 26.86 -10.62 8.41
CA CYS A 435 26.30 -9.63 9.32
C CYS A 435 26.42 -10.04 10.79
N VAL A 436 26.15 -11.32 11.11
CA VAL A 436 26.37 -11.85 12.47
C VAL A 436 27.85 -11.82 12.86
N ALA A 437 28.76 -12.17 11.94
CA ALA A 437 30.20 -12.14 12.20
C ALA A 437 30.70 -10.72 12.51
N ILE A 438 30.22 -9.71 11.77
CA ILE A 438 30.49 -8.29 12.04
C ILE A 438 29.97 -7.92 13.43
N GLY A 439 28.70 -8.22 13.73
CA GLY A 439 28.09 -7.90 15.01
C GLY A 439 28.79 -8.54 16.21
N LYS A 440 29.34 -9.74 16.05
CA LYS A 440 30.10 -10.43 17.11
C LYS A 440 31.40 -9.75 17.50
N LYS A 441 31.94 -8.83 16.68
CA LYS A 441 33.08 -8.00 17.07
C LYS A 441 32.71 -7.03 18.20
N TYR A 442 31.42 -6.68 18.31
CA TYR A 442 30.90 -5.68 19.26
C TYR A 442 30.12 -6.31 20.42
N THR A 443 29.41 -7.41 20.16
CA THR A 443 28.60 -8.08 21.19
C THR A 443 28.40 -9.56 20.91
N ASN A 444 28.59 -10.40 21.94
CA ASN A 444 28.29 -11.85 21.85
C ASN A 444 26.82 -12.17 21.62
N ALA A 445 25.93 -11.20 21.89
CA ALA A 445 24.47 -11.33 21.70
C ALA A 445 24.00 -10.96 20.29
N ALA A 446 24.95 -10.67 19.36
CA ALA A 446 24.60 -10.30 17.99
C ALA A 446 23.75 -11.39 17.32
N SER A 447 22.60 -10.98 16.79
CA SER A 447 21.71 -11.86 16.05
C SER A 447 21.04 -11.15 14.88
N VAL A 448 20.85 -11.89 13.79
CA VAL A 448 20.18 -11.44 12.57
C VAL A 448 18.99 -12.34 12.30
N THR A 449 17.82 -11.74 12.16
CA THR A 449 16.62 -12.44 11.69
C THR A 449 16.49 -12.22 10.19
N VAL A 450 16.57 -13.27 9.41
CA VAL A 450 16.24 -13.30 7.99
C VAL A 450 14.74 -13.53 7.86
N SER A 451 14.03 -12.61 7.23
CA SER A 451 12.59 -12.73 6.92
C SER A 451 12.43 -12.83 5.43
N VAL A 452 11.82 -13.92 4.96
CA VAL A 452 11.72 -14.26 3.53
C VAL A 452 10.26 -14.26 3.12
N GLY A 453 9.93 -13.51 2.04
CA GLY A 453 8.65 -13.55 1.35
C GLY A 453 8.78 -14.22 -0.02
N GLY A 454 7.70 -14.85 -0.49
CA GLY A 454 7.60 -15.27 -1.88
C GLY A 454 7.34 -14.06 -2.78
N PHE A 455 7.96 -14.01 -3.95
CA PHE A 455 7.70 -12.97 -4.94
C PHE A 455 6.31 -13.14 -5.56
N VAL A 456 5.57 -12.04 -5.65
CA VAL A 456 4.27 -11.93 -6.34
C VAL A 456 4.38 -10.89 -7.44
N PRO A 457 4.11 -11.23 -8.70
CA PRO A 457 4.03 -10.26 -9.77
C PRO A 457 2.84 -9.33 -9.58
N LYS A 458 3.10 -8.03 -9.51
CA LYS A 458 2.06 -7.00 -9.30
C LYS A 458 1.81 -6.17 -10.55
N PRO A 459 0.56 -5.69 -10.78
CA PRO A 459 0.22 -4.76 -11.85
C PRO A 459 1.12 -3.52 -11.88
N PHE A 460 1.32 -2.98 -13.07
CA PHE A 460 2.14 -1.78 -13.31
C PHE A 460 3.58 -1.84 -12.80
N THR A 461 4.14 -3.06 -12.71
CA THR A 461 5.57 -3.26 -12.46
C THR A 461 6.26 -3.84 -13.69
N PRO A 462 7.56 -3.65 -13.87
CA PRO A 462 8.32 -4.37 -14.90
C PRO A 462 8.12 -5.89 -14.85
N PHE A 463 7.85 -6.45 -13.67
CA PHE A 463 7.67 -7.88 -13.49
C PHE A 463 6.22 -8.39 -13.64
N GLN A 464 5.27 -7.53 -14.06
CA GLN A 464 3.86 -7.93 -14.24
C GLN A 464 3.66 -9.05 -15.28
N TRP A 465 4.59 -9.25 -16.21
CA TRP A 465 4.55 -10.33 -17.20
C TRP A 465 5.19 -11.63 -16.73
N PHE A 466 5.91 -11.61 -15.59
CA PHE A 466 6.55 -12.81 -15.07
C PHE A 466 5.55 -13.73 -14.39
N GLY A 467 5.73 -15.06 -14.54
CA GLY A 467 4.97 -16.06 -13.78
C GLY A 467 5.57 -16.25 -12.39
N GLN A 468 4.73 -16.37 -11.38
CA GLN A 468 5.15 -16.69 -10.02
C GLN A 468 5.79 -18.08 -9.94
N ASN A 469 6.71 -18.32 -9.02
CA ASN A 469 7.19 -19.66 -8.72
C ASN A 469 6.09 -20.50 -8.06
N THR A 470 6.09 -21.80 -8.33
CA THR A 470 5.13 -22.73 -7.69
C THR A 470 5.37 -22.83 -6.18
N THR A 471 4.36 -23.25 -5.44
CA THR A 471 4.46 -23.48 -3.99
C THR A 471 5.54 -24.52 -3.66
N GLU A 472 5.71 -25.53 -4.51
CA GLU A 472 6.75 -26.57 -4.37
C GLU A 472 8.14 -25.98 -4.50
N GLU A 473 8.37 -25.12 -5.50
CA GLU A 473 9.66 -24.47 -5.72
C GLU A 473 10.00 -23.49 -4.58
N LEU A 474 9.03 -22.69 -4.13
CA LEU A 474 9.24 -21.81 -2.97
C LEU A 474 9.57 -22.62 -1.71
N ASN A 475 8.89 -23.74 -1.45
CA ASN A 475 9.18 -24.63 -0.33
C ASN A 475 10.57 -25.28 -0.44
N ARG A 476 11.00 -25.64 -1.66
CA ARG A 476 12.34 -26.16 -1.93
C ARG A 476 13.41 -25.11 -1.55
N LYS A 477 13.24 -23.86 -2.00
CA LYS A 477 14.14 -22.73 -1.68
C LYS A 477 14.17 -22.44 -0.17
N ILE A 478 13.02 -22.46 0.50
CA ILE A 478 12.95 -22.30 1.96
C ILE A 478 13.71 -23.45 2.66
N SER A 479 13.63 -24.66 2.13
CA SER A 479 14.35 -25.80 2.70
C SER A 479 15.87 -25.65 2.56
N LEU A 480 16.36 -25.15 1.42
CA LEU A 480 17.77 -24.79 1.23
C LEU A 480 18.22 -23.74 2.25
N LEU A 481 17.41 -22.69 2.45
CA LEU A 481 17.70 -21.64 3.44
C LEU A 481 17.71 -22.17 4.87
N LYS A 482 16.78 -23.06 5.24
CA LYS A 482 16.74 -23.70 6.55
C LYS A 482 18.02 -24.49 6.84
N GLU A 483 18.49 -25.25 5.86
CA GLU A 483 19.71 -26.03 6.00
C GLU A 483 20.94 -25.14 6.16
N GLU A 484 21.08 -24.11 5.33
CA GLU A 484 22.24 -23.23 5.33
C GLU A 484 22.30 -22.31 6.56
N THR A 485 21.17 -21.69 6.94
CA THR A 485 21.11 -20.77 8.09
C THR A 485 21.37 -21.46 9.43
N ARG A 486 21.04 -22.76 9.57
CA ARG A 486 21.35 -23.56 10.77
C ARG A 486 22.85 -23.69 11.05
N LYS A 487 23.71 -23.56 10.04
CA LYS A 487 25.15 -23.62 10.19
C LYS A 487 25.73 -22.42 10.97
N THR A 488 25.00 -21.30 11.05
CA THR A 488 25.48 -20.07 11.69
C THR A 488 24.70 -19.75 12.96
N LYS A 489 25.32 -19.91 14.13
CA LYS A 489 24.73 -19.49 15.41
C LYS A 489 24.53 -17.96 15.43
N GLY A 490 23.29 -17.51 15.63
CA GLY A 490 22.91 -16.09 15.65
C GLY A 490 22.05 -15.70 14.45
N VAL A 491 21.94 -16.52 13.41
CA VAL A 491 20.97 -16.35 12.33
C VAL A 491 19.66 -17.05 12.71
N LYS A 492 18.53 -16.36 12.51
CA LYS A 492 17.18 -16.91 12.64
C LYS A 492 16.46 -16.74 11.32
N LEU A 493 15.79 -17.78 10.84
CA LEU A 493 14.98 -17.74 9.61
C LEU A 493 13.49 -17.65 9.97
N LYS A 494 12.79 -16.72 9.33
CA LYS A 494 11.33 -16.62 9.27
C LYS A 494 10.92 -16.55 7.80
N TRP A 495 9.75 -17.05 7.47
CA TRP A 495 9.21 -16.98 6.11
C TRP A 495 7.70 -16.84 6.12
N HIS A 496 7.15 -16.28 5.05
CA HIS A 496 5.73 -16.27 4.77
C HIS A 496 5.30 -17.59 4.13
N ASP A 497 4.07 -18.02 4.37
CA ASP A 497 3.57 -19.27 3.80
C ASP A 497 3.44 -19.15 2.27
N PRO A 498 4.11 -20.01 1.48
CA PRO A 498 3.96 -20.02 0.02
C PRO A 498 2.53 -20.25 -0.46
N LYS A 499 1.68 -20.86 0.34
CA LYS A 499 0.26 -21.08 0.01
C LYS A 499 -0.52 -19.76 -0.06
N ALA A 500 -0.32 -18.87 0.92
CA ALA A 500 -0.92 -17.54 0.90
C ALA A 500 -0.35 -16.70 -0.26
N THR A 501 0.96 -16.81 -0.52
CA THR A 501 1.63 -16.18 -1.67
C THR A 501 1.01 -16.59 -3.01
N LEU A 502 0.61 -17.87 -3.17
CA LEU A 502 -0.09 -18.34 -4.38
C LEU A 502 -1.42 -17.60 -4.59
N ILE A 503 -2.25 -17.55 -3.57
CA ILE A 503 -3.57 -16.91 -3.68
C ILE A 503 -3.44 -15.39 -3.90
N GLU A 504 -2.50 -14.74 -3.23
CA GLU A 504 -2.15 -13.35 -3.53
C GLU A 504 -1.79 -13.15 -5.01
N GLY A 505 -1.00 -14.08 -5.59
CA GLY A 505 -0.65 -14.06 -7.01
C GLY A 505 -1.84 -14.28 -7.94
N VAL A 506 -2.76 -15.17 -7.61
CA VAL A 506 -4.01 -15.39 -8.35
C VAL A 506 -4.85 -14.12 -8.35
N LEU A 507 -5.07 -13.51 -7.20
CA LEU A 507 -5.92 -12.32 -7.06
C LEU A 507 -5.29 -11.07 -7.70
N SER A 508 -4.00 -10.84 -7.49
CA SER A 508 -3.32 -9.66 -8.05
C SER A 508 -3.22 -9.69 -9.58
N ARG A 509 -3.27 -10.88 -10.19
CA ARG A 509 -3.22 -11.08 -11.65
C ARG A 509 -4.55 -11.50 -12.26
N GLY A 510 -5.58 -11.57 -11.43
CA GLY A 510 -6.89 -12.08 -11.76
C GLY A 510 -7.73 -11.15 -12.63
N ASP A 511 -8.83 -11.66 -13.10
CA ASP A 511 -9.83 -10.96 -13.89
C ASP A 511 -11.21 -11.04 -13.22
N ARG A 512 -12.25 -10.52 -13.88
CA ARG A 512 -13.60 -10.37 -13.33
C ARG A 512 -14.27 -11.68 -12.92
N ARG A 513 -13.89 -12.80 -13.53
CA ARG A 513 -14.40 -14.14 -13.16
C ARG A 513 -14.07 -14.54 -11.73
N LEU A 514 -13.01 -13.98 -11.15
CA LEU A 514 -12.65 -14.25 -9.75
C LEU A 514 -13.67 -13.68 -8.75
N GLY A 515 -14.57 -12.79 -9.17
CA GLY A 515 -15.65 -12.31 -8.33
C GLY A 515 -16.58 -13.44 -7.83
N ASP A 516 -16.89 -14.41 -8.68
CA ASP A 516 -17.68 -15.60 -8.29
C ASP A 516 -16.90 -16.52 -7.35
N VAL A 517 -15.59 -16.65 -7.59
CA VAL A 517 -14.70 -17.43 -6.71
C VAL A 517 -14.64 -16.79 -5.32
N LEU A 518 -14.44 -15.48 -5.24
CA LEU A 518 -14.38 -14.74 -3.97
C LEU A 518 -15.67 -14.91 -3.14
N GLU A 519 -16.83 -14.79 -3.79
CA GLU A 519 -18.11 -15.00 -3.12
C GLU A 519 -18.27 -16.46 -2.65
N THR A 520 -17.80 -17.43 -3.44
CA THR A 520 -17.84 -18.85 -3.07
C THR A 520 -16.91 -19.15 -1.89
N VAL A 521 -15.69 -18.61 -1.88
CA VAL A 521 -14.75 -18.75 -0.76
C VAL A 521 -15.36 -18.16 0.51
N TRP A 522 -15.92 -16.95 0.44
CA TRP A 522 -16.60 -16.33 1.57
C TRP A 522 -17.79 -17.19 2.06
N ARG A 523 -18.66 -17.71 1.17
CA ARG A 523 -19.79 -18.58 1.55
C ARG A 523 -19.36 -19.87 2.23
N LYS A 524 -18.17 -20.38 1.91
CA LYS A 524 -17.55 -21.52 2.60
C LYS A 524 -16.88 -21.14 3.93
N GLY A 525 -17.00 -19.89 4.38
CA GLY A 525 -16.44 -19.41 5.64
C GLY A 525 -15.00 -18.88 5.54
N GLY A 526 -14.50 -18.62 4.33
CA GLY A 526 -13.15 -18.11 4.10
C GLY A 526 -13.03 -16.61 4.39
N THR A 527 -13.15 -16.19 5.64
CA THR A 527 -12.85 -14.82 6.12
C THR A 527 -11.46 -14.75 6.75
N PHE A 528 -10.90 -13.56 6.92
CA PHE A 528 -9.58 -13.31 7.52
C PHE A 528 -8.44 -14.12 6.89
N GLN A 529 -8.46 -14.27 5.57
CA GLN A 529 -7.50 -15.09 4.82
C GLN A 529 -6.06 -14.54 4.84
N GLU A 530 -5.82 -13.33 5.31
CA GLU A 530 -4.48 -12.80 5.58
C GLU A 530 -3.89 -13.33 6.91
N TRP A 531 -4.74 -13.84 7.81
CA TRP A 531 -4.33 -14.40 9.09
C TRP A 531 -4.03 -15.90 8.95
N SER A 532 -2.82 -16.30 9.33
CA SER A 532 -2.34 -17.68 9.14
C SER A 532 -3.21 -18.76 9.81
N GLU A 533 -3.96 -18.40 10.85
CA GLU A 533 -4.87 -19.29 11.59
C GLU A 533 -6.20 -19.53 10.86
N PHE A 534 -6.58 -18.64 9.93
CA PHE A 534 -7.81 -18.74 9.15
C PHE A 534 -7.56 -19.06 7.68
N PHE A 535 -6.31 -18.96 7.23
CA PHE A 535 -5.98 -19.22 5.83
C PHE A 535 -6.16 -20.70 5.48
N ASP A 536 -7.00 -20.97 4.49
CA ASP A 536 -7.28 -22.32 3.98
C ASP A 536 -7.14 -22.39 2.46
N LEU A 537 -6.03 -22.98 1.98
CA LEU A 537 -5.76 -23.14 0.55
C LEU A 537 -6.77 -24.03 -0.16
N GLU A 538 -7.30 -25.06 0.52
CA GLU A 538 -8.20 -26.02 -0.12
C GLU A 538 -9.53 -25.37 -0.47
N ILE A 539 -10.08 -24.52 0.41
CA ILE A 539 -11.28 -23.74 0.10
C ILE A 539 -11.07 -22.91 -1.19
N TRP A 540 -9.90 -22.28 -1.35
CA TRP A 540 -9.58 -21.51 -2.54
C TRP A 540 -9.50 -22.39 -3.79
N LYS A 541 -8.75 -23.49 -3.74
CA LYS A 541 -8.59 -24.40 -4.89
C LYS A 541 -9.91 -25.01 -5.34
N GLU A 542 -10.72 -25.47 -4.38
CA GLU A 542 -12.05 -26.00 -4.67
C GLU A 542 -12.94 -24.93 -5.31
N SER A 543 -12.97 -23.71 -4.76
CA SER A 543 -13.80 -22.64 -5.29
C SER A 543 -13.36 -22.20 -6.69
N ILE A 544 -12.05 -22.11 -6.97
CA ILE A 544 -11.54 -21.84 -8.32
C ILE A 544 -11.97 -22.93 -9.30
N PHE A 545 -11.86 -24.19 -8.89
CA PHE A 545 -12.24 -25.33 -9.72
C PHE A 545 -13.77 -25.39 -9.97
N GLU A 546 -14.61 -25.06 -8.99
CA GLU A 546 -16.07 -25.01 -9.12
C GLU A 546 -16.54 -24.00 -10.19
N HIS A 547 -15.73 -22.99 -10.48
CA HIS A 547 -15.99 -21.97 -11.50
C HIS A 547 -15.26 -22.22 -12.82
N ASP A 548 -14.79 -23.46 -13.06
CA ASP A 548 -14.05 -23.84 -14.27
C ASP A 548 -12.81 -22.99 -14.54
N LEU A 549 -12.15 -22.50 -13.47
CA LEU A 549 -10.94 -21.70 -13.54
C LEU A 549 -9.71 -22.48 -13.05
N ASP A 550 -8.54 -21.99 -13.41
CA ASP A 550 -7.26 -22.61 -13.06
C ASP A 550 -6.33 -21.59 -12.39
N HIS A 551 -5.98 -21.85 -11.12
CA HIS A 551 -5.06 -21.01 -10.37
C HIS A 551 -3.64 -20.96 -10.98
N GLU A 552 -3.22 -22.05 -11.66
CA GLU A 552 -1.91 -22.09 -12.33
C GLU A 552 -1.90 -21.15 -13.54
N TRP A 553 -3.01 -21.08 -14.28
CA TRP A 553 -3.15 -20.16 -15.40
C TRP A 553 -2.99 -18.69 -14.96
N TYR A 554 -3.55 -18.32 -13.82
CA TYR A 554 -3.41 -16.96 -13.28
C TYR A 554 -2.00 -16.70 -12.75
N ALA A 555 -1.46 -17.57 -11.88
CA ALA A 555 -0.27 -17.31 -11.09
C ALA A 555 1.03 -17.67 -11.83
N TYR A 556 1.11 -18.83 -12.48
CA TYR A 556 2.39 -19.43 -12.86
C TYR A 556 2.83 -19.14 -14.29
N ARG A 557 1.91 -18.82 -15.20
CA ARG A 557 2.31 -18.57 -16.59
C ARG A 557 2.98 -17.22 -16.77
N HIS A 558 3.98 -17.18 -17.66
CA HIS A 558 4.50 -15.92 -18.21
C HIS A 558 3.47 -15.34 -19.19
N ARG A 559 3.34 -14.01 -19.19
CA ARG A 559 2.53 -13.26 -20.14
C ARG A 559 3.43 -12.62 -21.19
N THR A 560 2.92 -12.38 -22.39
CA THR A 560 3.66 -11.67 -23.44
C THR A 560 3.35 -10.16 -23.41
N LYS A 561 4.14 -9.36 -24.10
CA LYS A 561 3.89 -7.91 -24.22
C LYS A 561 2.57 -7.61 -24.92
N GLU A 562 2.23 -8.44 -25.91
CA GLU A 562 1.06 -8.29 -26.77
C GLU A 562 -0.23 -8.71 -26.07
N GLU A 563 -0.13 -9.48 -25.01
CA GLU A 563 -1.28 -9.90 -24.22
C GLU A 563 -1.94 -8.69 -23.55
N ILE A 564 -3.27 -8.62 -23.64
CA ILE A 564 -4.05 -7.64 -22.90
C ILE A 564 -4.15 -8.09 -21.45
N LEU A 565 -3.69 -7.23 -20.56
CA LEU A 565 -3.72 -7.51 -19.11
C LEU A 565 -5.05 -7.04 -18.51
N PRO A 566 -5.55 -7.67 -17.44
CA PRO A 566 -6.82 -7.28 -16.81
C PRO A 566 -6.90 -5.80 -16.41
N TRP A 567 -5.76 -5.13 -16.23
CA TRP A 567 -5.65 -3.73 -15.84
C TRP A 567 -5.24 -2.77 -16.96
N ASP A 568 -5.16 -3.21 -18.23
CA ASP A 568 -4.74 -2.36 -19.36
C ASP A 568 -5.73 -1.22 -19.71
N HIS A 569 -6.91 -1.23 -19.13
CA HIS A 569 -7.90 -0.14 -19.19
C HIS A 569 -7.62 0.99 -18.16
N LEU A 570 -6.59 0.85 -17.35
CA LEU A 570 -6.17 1.83 -16.35
C LEU A 570 -4.81 2.43 -16.75
N ASP A 571 -4.58 3.69 -16.37
CA ASP A 571 -3.29 4.35 -16.53
C ASP A 571 -2.71 4.76 -15.18
N ALA A 572 -1.61 4.11 -14.82
CA ALA A 572 -0.85 4.44 -13.60
C ALA A 572 0.14 5.61 -13.78
N GLY A 573 0.06 6.34 -14.89
CA GLY A 573 1.01 7.41 -15.26
C GLY A 573 2.38 6.89 -15.67
N LEU A 574 2.47 5.63 -16.14
CA LEU A 574 3.71 5.00 -16.60
C LEU A 574 3.53 4.42 -18.00
N TYR A 575 4.49 4.64 -18.88
CA TYR A 575 4.45 4.04 -20.21
C TYR A 575 4.63 2.52 -20.14
N LYS A 576 3.74 1.76 -20.78
CA LYS A 576 3.85 0.29 -20.90
C LYS A 576 5.17 -0.11 -21.54
N ASP A 577 5.66 0.67 -22.52
CA ASP A 577 6.95 0.44 -23.19
C ASP A 577 8.14 0.63 -22.24
N PHE A 578 8.09 1.59 -21.30
CA PHE A 578 9.10 1.74 -20.27
C PHE A 578 9.13 0.50 -19.36
N LEU A 579 7.98 0.06 -18.86
CA LEU A 579 7.90 -1.14 -18.02
C LEU A 579 8.44 -2.38 -18.74
N TRP A 580 8.13 -2.52 -20.03
CA TRP A 580 8.63 -3.62 -20.86
C TRP A 580 10.14 -3.54 -21.11
N GLN A 581 10.68 -2.34 -21.33
CA GLN A 581 12.11 -2.17 -21.48
C GLN A 581 12.85 -2.54 -20.20
N GLU A 582 12.32 -2.11 -19.04
CA GLU A 582 12.85 -2.50 -17.73
C GLU A 582 12.79 -4.02 -17.47
N TRP A 583 11.74 -4.70 -17.97
CA TRP A 583 11.69 -6.15 -17.98
C TRP A 583 12.84 -6.78 -18.76
N ARG A 584 13.12 -6.28 -19.95
CA ARG A 584 14.23 -6.78 -20.79
C ARG A 584 15.59 -6.50 -20.15
N ASP A 585 15.78 -5.30 -19.62
CA ASP A 585 17.02 -4.91 -18.94
C ASP A 585 17.25 -5.71 -17.67
N ALA A 586 16.18 -6.17 -16.99
CA ALA A 586 16.30 -7.13 -15.90
C ALA A 586 16.89 -8.46 -16.35
N LEU A 587 16.45 -9.02 -17.48
CA LEU A 587 16.99 -10.25 -18.03
C LEU A 587 18.48 -10.12 -18.43
N ASP A 588 18.87 -8.93 -18.90
CA ASP A 588 20.24 -8.58 -19.24
C ASP A 588 21.09 -8.19 -18.00
N GLN A 589 20.51 -8.19 -16.80
CA GLN A 589 21.15 -7.79 -15.53
C GLN A 589 21.63 -6.32 -15.55
N LYS A 590 20.98 -5.46 -16.33
CA LYS A 590 21.28 -4.03 -16.38
C LYS A 590 20.50 -3.33 -15.27
N GLY A 591 21.19 -2.54 -14.45
CA GLY A 591 20.57 -1.65 -13.49
C GLY A 591 20.10 -0.35 -14.14
N LEU A 592 19.02 0.24 -13.61
CA LEU A 592 18.60 1.60 -13.90
C LEU A 592 18.90 2.46 -12.68
N GLU A 593 19.66 3.51 -12.86
CA GLU A 593 20.03 4.41 -11.78
C GLU A 593 18.86 5.30 -11.34
N ASP A 594 18.96 5.85 -10.14
CA ASP A 594 17.96 6.75 -9.58
C ASP A 594 17.93 8.06 -10.37
N CYS A 595 16.77 8.42 -10.93
CA CYS A 595 16.60 9.61 -11.76
C CYS A 595 16.88 10.94 -11.01
N ARG A 596 17.03 10.96 -9.70
CA ARG A 596 17.51 12.14 -8.98
C ARG A 596 18.97 12.50 -9.33
N TRP A 597 19.73 11.53 -9.82
CA TRP A 597 21.17 11.67 -10.05
C TRP A 597 21.56 11.64 -11.53
N ILE A 598 20.65 11.24 -12.40
CA ILE A 598 20.87 11.11 -13.85
C ILE A 598 19.79 11.85 -14.64
N PRO A 599 20.03 12.17 -15.92
CA PRO A 599 19.00 12.71 -16.81
C PRO A 599 17.75 11.82 -16.85
N CYS A 600 16.59 12.44 -17.06
CA CYS A 600 15.32 11.75 -17.16
C CYS A 600 15.35 10.68 -18.25
N TYR A 601 14.90 9.47 -17.89
CA TYR A 601 14.72 8.35 -18.81
C TYR A 601 13.26 8.19 -19.30
N ASP A 602 12.45 9.23 -19.07
CA ASP A 602 11.06 9.35 -19.52
C ASP A 602 10.20 8.10 -19.26
N CYS A 603 9.96 7.83 -18.01
CA CYS A 603 9.03 6.75 -17.61
C CYS A 603 7.54 7.13 -17.78
N GLY A 604 7.21 8.40 -18.08
CA GLY A 604 5.87 8.96 -18.18
C GLY A 604 5.41 9.74 -16.94
N ALA A 605 5.93 9.42 -15.76
CA ALA A 605 5.36 9.88 -14.49
C ALA A 605 5.42 11.40 -14.28
N CYS A 606 6.50 12.08 -14.64
CA CYS A 606 6.60 13.54 -14.48
C CYS A 606 5.91 14.27 -15.62
N THR A 607 6.16 13.84 -16.87
CA THR A 607 5.61 14.46 -18.07
C THR A 607 4.08 14.44 -18.12
N GLY A 608 3.46 13.36 -17.63
CA GLY A 608 2.00 13.22 -17.58
C GLY A 608 1.32 14.26 -16.69
N TYR A 609 2.00 14.73 -15.63
CA TYR A 609 1.42 15.66 -14.64
C TYR A 609 2.00 17.08 -14.70
N GLY A 610 2.79 17.40 -15.71
CA GLY A 610 3.38 18.73 -15.85
C GLY A 610 4.43 19.08 -14.82
N LEU A 611 5.07 18.06 -14.22
CA LEU A 611 6.12 18.26 -13.25
C LEU A 611 7.49 18.32 -13.92
N GLU A 612 8.32 19.22 -13.41
CA GLU A 612 9.70 19.36 -13.83
C GLU A 612 10.56 18.26 -13.20
N HIS A 613 11.41 17.63 -14.02
CA HIS A 613 12.42 16.71 -13.53
C HIS A 613 13.69 17.48 -13.17
N VAL A 614 14.00 17.53 -11.88
CA VAL A 614 15.19 18.21 -11.33
C VAL A 614 16.22 17.16 -10.92
N VAL A 615 17.39 17.20 -11.59
CA VAL A 615 18.56 16.41 -11.17
C VAL A 615 19.27 17.15 -10.05
N ALA A 616 19.53 16.48 -8.92
CA ALA A 616 20.16 17.11 -7.77
C ALA A 616 21.56 17.61 -8.12
N ALA A 617 21.78 18.91 -7.88
CA ALA A 617 23.06 19.57 -8.14
C ALA A 617 24.11 19.31 -7.04
N THR A 618 23.70 18.73 -5.91
CA THR A 618 24.57 18.51 -4.74
C THR A 618 24.97 17.04 -4.63
N SER A 619 26.04 16.84 -3.91
CA SER A 619 26.58 15.52 -3.61
C SER A 619 25.48 14.56 -3.14
N PRO A 620 25.44 13.31 -3.62
CA PRO A 620 24.54 12.28 -3.16
C PRO A 620 24.66 12.06 -1.66
N PRO A 621 23.65 11.46 -1.06
CA PRO A 621 23.75 11.05 0.34
C PRO A 621 24.98 10.16 0.53
N VAL A 622 25.72 10.43 1.60
CA VAL A 622 26.87 9.61 2.00
C VAL A 622 26.38 8.17 2.20
N GLY A 623 26.87 7.23 1.41
CA GLY A 623 26.44 5.83 1.44
C GLY A 623 25.76 5.34 0.16
N GLY A 624 25.60 6.19 -0.87
CA GLY A 624 25.19 5.73 -2.20
C GLY A 624 26.19 4.74 -2.79
N SER A 625 25.73 3.83 -3.64
CA SER A 625 26.62 2.84 -4.27
C SER A 625 27.81 3.56 -4.92
N GLN A 626 29.02 3.23 -4.47
CA GLN A 626 30.25 3.93 -4.94
C GLN A 626 30.45 3.82 -6.46
N GLY A 627 29.88 2.80 -7.10
CA GLY A 627 29.95 2.64 -8.54
C GLY A 627 29.18 3.71 -9.33
N THR A 628 27.98 4.05 -8.90
CA THR A 628 27.14 5.11 -9.48
C THR A 628 27.83 6.47 -9.37
N TRP A 629 28.48 6.72 -8.25
CA TRP A 629 29.24 7.92 -7.97
C TRP A 629 30.46 8.13 -8.82
N GLN A 630 31.24 7.08 -9.00
CA GLN A 630 32.45 7.14 -9.78
C GLN A 630 32.11 7.56 -11.21
N ASN A 631 31.06 6.99 -11.79
CA ASN A 631 30.59 7.35 -13.11
C ASN A 631 30.10 8.81 -13.21
N MET A 632 29.45 9.33 -12.17
CA MET A 632 29.04 10.74 -12.10
C MET A 632 30.22 11.70 -11.97
N GLN A 633 31.24 11.37 -11.15
CA GLN A 633 32.46 12.16 -11.01
C GLN A 633 33.31 12.19 -12.27
N ASP A 634 33.29 11.09 -13.03
CA ASP A 634 33.99 10.98 -14.32
C ASP A 634 33.27 11.73 -15.47
N GLY A 635 32.15 12.41 -15.18
CA GLY A 635 31.40 13.26 -16.11
C GLY A 635 30.49 12.53 -17.08
N GLU A 636 30.32 11.22 -16.90
CA GLU A 636 29.45 10.41 -17.76
C GLU A 636 27.96 10.74 -17.54
N TYR A 637 27.60 11.22 -16.32
CA TYR A 637 26.26 11.64 -15.93
C TYR A 637 26.31 12.97 -15.16
N ALA A 638 26.60 14.08 -15.84
CA ALA A 638 26.58 15.39 -15.21
C ALA A 638 25.14 15.77 -14.78
N PRO A 639 24.92 16.23 -13.52
CA PRO A 639 23.62 16.73 -13.10
C PRO A 639 23.10 17.82 -14.03
N GLN A 640 21.87 17.67 -14.47
CA GLN A 640 21.21 18.61 -15.39
C GLN A 640 19.80 18.89 -14.88
N LEU A 641 19.37 20.13 -15.01
CA LEU A 641 17.99 20.52 -14.89
C LEU A 641 17.30 20.26 -16.25
N LEU A 642 16.29 19.42 -16.25
CA LEU A 642 15.51 19.12 -17.44
C LEU A 642 14.10 19.70 -17.28
N GLU A 643 13.77 20.69 -18.08
CA GLU A 643 12.40 21.15 -18.22
C GLU A 643 11.62 20.17 -19.11
N ILE A 644 10.66 19.50 -18.51
CA ILE A 644 9.78 18.58 -19.22
C ILE A 644 8.42 19.25 -19.37
N THR A 645 8.06 19.59 -20.61
CA THR A 645 6.73 20.13 -20.91
C THR A 645 5.71 19.02 -20.94
N SER A 646 4.67 19.12 -20.12
CA SER A 646 3.59 18.14 -20.09
C SER A 646 2.74 18.21 -21.37
N LYS A 647 2.22 17.07 -21.78
CA LYS A 647 1.23 17.01 -22.86
C LYS A 647 -0.05 17.80 -22.54
N LYS A 648 -0.36 18.00 -21.25
CA LYS A 648 -1.53 18.79 -20.78
C LYS A 648 -1.31 20.31 -20.94
N SER A 649 -0.08 20.82 -20.92
CA SER A 649 0.19 22.25 -21.10
C SER A 649 0.01 22.76 -22.54
N VAL A 650 0.04 21.87 -23.52
CA VAL A 650 -0.13 22.20 -24.95
C VAL A 650 -1.61 22.37 -25.32
N GLY A 651 -2.54 21.89 -24.51
CA GLY A 651 -3.99 22.00 -24.70
C GLY A 651 -4.67 23.22 -24.05
N ALA A 652 -3.99 23.93 -23.15
CA ALA A 652 -4.55 25.05 -22.40
C ALA A 652 -4.47 26.42 -23.13
N SER A 653 -3.95 26.44 -24.35
CA SER A 653 -3.89 27.64 -25.21
C SER A 653 -4.79 27.50 -26.44
N LYS A 654 -6.09 27.19 -26.20
CA LYS A 654 -7.15 27.39 -27.19
C LYS A 654 -8.42 27.88 -26.54
#